data_9d4eba5edf9f697a6ca327c95c6f5dac
#
_entry.id   9d4eba5edf9f697a6ca327c95c6f5dac
#
_cell.length_a   1.000
_cell.length_b   1.000
_cell.length_c   1.000
_cell.angle_alpha   90.00
_cell.angle_beta   90.00
_cell.angle_gamma   90.00
#
_symmetry.space_group_name_H-M   'P 1'
#
loop_
_entity.id
_entity.type
_entity.pdbx_description
1 polymer ?
#
loop_
_entity_poly.entity_id
_entity_poly.type
_entity_poly.pdbx_seq_one_letter_code
_entity_poly.pdbx_strand_id
1 'polypeptide(L)'
;MAWLFGTFTCYFISLVVEAMILHASLRGRILEPGKRKYVPYLLYTHLLVLTLDIAFTVMGTVLDYGAQSCYSRARVHAMVLCIIVGNYIVIFLHFVGIFLMFSMFGHLPTEQKWYKIFNVVAAMLCLKRHKSGDPKLERELNEQGSLGHIANCFAEVFQGADVVPSDIAAGLGLLAIQHRHLIEDEPLGKVFAQDSDALAPYNSLGEMYEDAAHFARWALAAYGWALLAWADPRTGLSMACSADACVSCCGCRRCLKRSESHIHDLDKEALKRCAGINSDDLIYVSLANGVGEPPYFIAKDVRRKAIVVSIRGTLSIADCVTDSMYKPVMLDAESIGAPELHGSDLHVHSGVLRATNFVLSDLAENRVLEQTILGEAPRAGSAPIPQSSSECQGWNLILTGHSLGAGVSATLSLYLRRSFPNLKVWCIEPPGGVLSPKLAEITKAWTYSTVHHCDLFCRLSGPALLKLRSDMMDSLTNSRLNKFSLLMRMTFNGTQLRTSDVIDAQAAPDESTLLREDFRALADEQINATPMMAAPLHPPGQLIHLHKLKNGSYEPRLVEAEEFMKRGMMIQSGFFTDHFPDKVAGVLSDLAMSGTDAALTIASLGTSSDDPSCTLVDKLVNQSSKKGGFPHEFGTADNV
;
A
#
# COMPACT_ATOMS: atom_id res chain seq x y z
N MET A 1 17.38 21.78 41.36
CA MET A 1 17.44 23.18 40.87
C MET A 1 18.43 23.33 39.71
N ALA A 2 19.70 22.91 39.84
CA ALA A 2 20.70 23.09 38.76
C ALA A 2 20.32 22.44 37.43
N TRP A 3 19.78 21.21 37.44
CA TRP A 3 19.33 20.51 36.22
C TRP A 3 18.16 21.22 35.55
N LEU A 4 17.18 21.70 36.32
CA LEU A 4 16.04 22.47 35.81
C LEU A 4 16.49 23.76 35.14
N PHE A 5 17.42 24.48 35.77
CA PHE A 5 17.98 25.68 35.18
C PHE A 5 18.79 25.39 33.93
N GLY A 6 19.56 24.28 33.93
CA GLY A 6 20.30 23.82 32.76
C GLY A 6 19.39 23.48 31.59
N THR A 7 18.36 22.68 31.84
CA THR A 7 17.32 22.29 30.82
C THR A 7 16.64 23.56 30.27
N PHE A 8 16.18 24.47 31.14
CA PHE A 8 15.55 25.73 30.71
C PHE A 8 16.48 26.59 29.85
N THR A 9 17.76 26.66 30.21
CA THR A 9 18.76 27.39 29.43
C THR A 9 18.97 26.73 28.06
N CYS A 10 19.03 25.39 27.99
CA CYS A 10 19.10 24.65 26.72
C CYS A 10 17.89 24.93 25.83
N TYR A 11 16.68 24.92 26.38
CA TYR A 11 15.48 25.26 25.61
C TYR A 11 15.53 26.68 25.05
N PHE A 12 15.94 27.67 25.85
CA PHE A 12 16.04 29.04 25.38
C PHE A 12 17.05 29.18 24.23
N ILE A 13 18.23 28.57 24.38
CA ILE A 13 19.25 28.56 23.32
C ILE A 13 18.77 27.80 22.10
N SER A 14 18.14 26.62 22.26
CA SER A 14 17.55 25.86 21.16
C SER A 14 16.54 26.70 20.38
N LEU A 15 15.61 27.38 21.04
CA LEU A 15 14.61 28.24 20.41
C LEU A 15 15.27 29.35 19.56
N VAL A 16 16.34 29.99 20.07
CA VAL A 16 17.06 31.01 19.30
C VAL A 16 17.75 30.39 18.08
N VAL A 17 18.46 29.28 18.27
CA VAL A 17 19.16 28.59 17.17
C VAL A 17 18.18 28.09 16.12
N GLU A 18 17.03 27.53 16.52
CA GLU A 18 15.96 27.09 15.61
C GLU A 18 15.36 28.26 14.84
N ALA A 19 15.11 29.39 15.48
CA ALA A 19 14.67 30.60 14.78
C ALA A 19 15.70 31.07 13.74
N MET A 20 16.99 30.95 14.04
CA MET A 20 18.08 31.25 13.09
C MET A 20 18.14 30.22 11.95
N ILE A 21 17.97 28.91 12.23
CA ILE A 21 17.87 27.83 11.23
C ILE A 21 16.67 28.09 10.32
N LEU A 22 15.51 28.38 10.90
CA LEU A 22 14.29 28.68 10.14
C LEU A 22 14.53 29.89 9.23
N HIS A 23 15.03 31.01 9.78
CA HIS A 23 15.32 32.21 8.98
C HIS A 23 16.31 31.95 7.84
N ALA A 24 17.37 31.19 8.10
CA ALA A 24 18.35 30.81 7.07
C ALA A 24 17.76 29.86 6.02
N SER A 25 16.90 28.92 6.43
CA SER A 25 16.22 27.94 5.55
C SER A 25 15.15 28.57 4.66
N LEU A 26 14.58 29.70 5.05
CA LEU A 26 13.62 30.47 4.24
C LEU A 26 14.27 31.16 3.03
N ARG A 27 15.61 31.22 2.94
CA ARG A 27 16.30 31.91 1.86
C ARG A 27 16.41 31.03 0.62
N GLY A 28 15.96 31.57 -0.51
CA GLY A 28 16.06 30.91 -1.81
C GLY A 28 15.00 29.83 -2.07
N ARG A 29 15.03 29.27 -3.27
CA ARG A 29 14.17 28.16 -3.70
C ARG A 29 14.64 26.83 -3.10
N ILE A 30 13.87 25.75 -3.30
CA ILE A 30 14.14 24.45 -2.67
C ILE A 30 15.53 23.91 -3.04
N LEU A 31 15.90 23.97 -4.32
CA LEU A 31 17.17 23.43 -4.85
C LEU A 31 18.29 24.49 -4.98
N GLU A 32 18.25 25.58 -4.19
CA GLU A 32 19.32 26.60 -4.15
C GLU A 32 20.15 26.52 -2.85
N PRO A 33 21.01 25.50 -2.67
CA PRO A 33 21.75 25.31 -1.41
C PRO A 33 22.73 26.45 -1.12
N GLY A 34 23.27 27.12 -2.13
CA GLY A 34 24.21 28.23 -1.98
C GLY A 34 23.66 29.39 -1.14
N LYS A 35 22.36 29.69 -1.22
CA LYS A 35 21.69 30.72 -0.42
C LYS A 35 21.53 30.33 1.06
N ARG A 36 21.74 29.05 1.39
CA ARG A 36 21.56 28.44 2.72
C ARG A 36 22.86 27.93 3.34
N LYS A 37 23.99 28.39 2.88
CA LYS A 37 25.34 27.92 3.29
C LYS A 37 25.61 27.94 4.80
N TYR A 38 24.85 28.72 5.57
CA TYR A 38 25.01 28.80 7.02
C TYR A 38 24.19 27.76 7.80
N VAL A 39 23.21 27.12 7.17
CA VAL A 39 22.33 26.13 7.84
C VAL A 39 23.12 24.97 8.45
N PRO A 40 24.13 24.35 7.80
CA PRO A 40 24.91 23.28 8.42
C PRO A 40 25.58 23.69 9.73
N TYR A 41 26.17 24.87 9.78
CA TYR A 41 26.84 25.37 11.01
C TYR A 41 25.84 25.57 12.15
N LEU A 42 24.65 26.10 11.86
CA LEU A 42 23.58 26.26 12.84
C LEU A 42 23.07 24.90 13.33
N LEU A 43 22.98 23.90 12.44
CA LEU A 43 22.62 22.53 12.82
C LEU A 43 23.64 21.89 13.76
N TYR A 44 24.94 22.06 13.52
CA TYR A 44 25.97 21.58 14.44
C TYR A 44 25.87 22.25 15.80
N THR A 45 25.59 23.59 15.83
CA THR A 45 25.36 24.32 17.08
C THR A 45 24.11 23.76 17.80
N HIS A 46 23.03 23.53 17.08
CA HIS A 46 21.80 22.94 17.64
C HIS A 46 22.05 21.53 18.19
N LEU A 47 22.79 20.68 17.47
CA LEU A 47 23.15 19.33 17.93
C LEU A 47 23.96 19.37 19.24
N LEU A 48 24.88 20.32 19.38
CA LEU A 48 25.62 20.51 20.63
C LEU A 48 24.68 20.87 21.79
N VAL A 49 23.76 21.83 21.59
CA VAL A 49 22.77 22.21 22.60
C VAL A 49 21.86 21.05 22.97
N LEU A 50 21.40 20.27 21.97
CA LEU A 50 20.57 19.08 22.18
C LEU A 50 21.32 18.00 22.99
N THR A 51 22.62 17.83 22.74
CA THR A 51 23.47 16.90 23.54
C THR A 51 23.54 17.32 25.00
N LEU A 52 23.67 18.63 25.28
CA LEU A 52 23.64 19.17 26.64
C LEU A 52 22.27 19.00 27.29
N ASP A 53 21.18 19.19 26.54
CA ASP A 53 19.81 19.00 27.04
C ASP A 53 19.54 17.53 27.39
N ILE A 54 20.01 16.59 26.58
CA ILE A 54 19.97 15.15 26.89
C ILE A 54 20.71 14.88 28.21
N ALA A 55 21.91 15.44 28.39
CA ALA A 55 22.68 15.23 29.61
C ALA A 55 21.95 15.78 30.85
N PHE A 56 21.35 16.96 30.75
CA PHE A 56 20.53 17.51 31.84
C PHE A 56 19.26 16.70 32.09
N THR A 57 18.60 16.19 31.05
CA THR A 57 17.39 15.35 31.19
C THR A 57 17.72 14.03 31.89
N VAL A 58 18.82 13.38 31.49
CA VAL A 58 19.31 12.15 32.15
C VAL A 58 19.67 12.45 33.62
N MET A 59 20.36 13.56 33.88
CA MET A 59 20.68 13.99 35.24
C MET A 59 19.40 14.24 36.08
N GLY A 60 18.38 14.88 35.49
CA GLY A 60 17.07 15.06 36.12
C GLY A 60 16.38 13.74 36.45
N THR A 61 16.43 12.77 35.54
CA THR A 61 15.87 11.42 35.72
C THR A 61 16.56 10.68 36.87
N VAL A 62 17.90 10.72 36.93
CA VAL A 62 18.67 10.09 38.00
C VAL A 62 18.40 10.75 39.37
N LEU A 63 18.30 12.07 39.40
CA LEU A 63 18.01 12.81 40.64
C LEU A 63 16.60 12.56 41.13
N ASP A 64 15.59 12.47 40.22
CA ASP A 64 14.20 12.17 40.57
C ASP A 64 14.09 10.76 41.15
N TYR A 65 14.70 9.76 40.49
CA TYR A 65 14.74 8.39 40.98
C TYR A 65 15.40 8.28 42.37
N GLY A 66 16.52 8.94 42.58
CA GLY A 66 17.21 8.97 43.89
C GLY A 66 16.48 9.75 44.98
N ALA A 67 15.60 10.68 44.61
CA ALA A 67 14.91 11.56 45.53
C ALA A 67 13.48 11.14 45.89
N GLN A 68 13.01 10.00 45.39
CA GLN A 68 11.61 9.52 45.61
C GLN A 68 11.22 9.48 47.09
N SER A 69 12.15 9.16 47.99
CA SER A 69 11.93 9.15 49.43
C SER A 69 11.87 10.57 50.07
N CYS A 70 12.28 11.59 49.35
CA CYS A 70 12.37 12.97 49.84
C CYS A 70 11.15 13.83 49.46
N TYR A 71 10.27 13.35 48.57
CA TYR A 71 9.11 14.13 48.14
C TYR A 71 8.01 14.10 49.20
N SER A 72 7.84 15.20 49.91
CA SER A 72 6.76 15.37 50.89
C SER A 72 5.39 15.56 50.28
N ARG A 73 5.27 15.75 48.95
CA ARG A 73 4.04 15.98 48.20
C ARG A 73 4.04 15.24 46.87
N ALA A 74 3.13 14.28 46.71
CA ALA A 74 2.96 13.53 45.46
C ALA A 74 2.77 14.43 44.22
N ARG A 75 2.18 15.60 44.36
CA ARG A 75 1.99 16.58 43.27
C ARG A 75 3.33 17.13 42.74
N VAL A 76 4.34 17.38 43.60
CA VAL A 76 5.64 17.88 43.16
C VAL A 76 6.37 16.81 42.35
N HIS A 77 6.35 15.57 42.82
CA HIS A 77 6.93 14.45 42.06
C HIS A 77 6.26 14.28 40.70
N ALA A 78 4.92 14.29 40.64
CA ALA A 78 4.18 14.20 39.38
C ALA A 78 4.56 15.34 38.39
N MET A 79 4.72 16.57 38.88
CA MET A 79 5.16 17.70 38.05
C MET A 79 6.57 17.50 37.50
N VAL A 80 7.52 17.05 38.34
CA VAL A 80 8.91 16.76 37.91
C VAL A 80 8.92 15.65 36.86
N LEU A 81 8.16 14.57 37.09
CA LEU A 81 8.04 13.48 36.13
C LEU A 81 7.42 13.94 34.80
N CYS A 82 6.39 14.78 34.82
CA CYS A 82 5.80 15.36 33.60
C CYS A 82 6.82 16.20 32.82
N ILE A 83 7.67 16.99 33.51
CA ILE A 83 8.72 17.77 32.85
C ILE A 83 9.74 16.84 32.20
N ILE A 84 10.21 15.80 32.90
CA ILE A 84 11.20 14.85 32.38
C ILE A 84 10.64 14.11 31.17
N VAL A 85 9.42 13.55 31.27
CA VAL A 85 8.77 12.84 30.17
C VAL A 85 8.52 13.77 28.98
N GLY A 86 8.02 14.99 29.25
CA GLY A 86 7.82 16.02 28.23
C GLY A 86 9.11 16.34 27.49
N ASN A 87 10.22 16.44 28.22
CA ASN A 87 11.53 16.72 27.61
C ASN A 87 12.01 15.57 26.72
N TYR A 88 11.87 14.32 27.12
CA TYR A 88 12.18 13.18 26.25
C TYR A 88 11.35 13.19 24.97
N ILE A 89 10.07 13.54 25.03
CA ILE A 89 9.21 13.68 23.85
C ILE A 89 9.74 14.79 22.93
N VAL A 90 10.09 15.94 23.49
CA VAL A 90 10.65 17.07 22.71
C VAL A 90 11.96 16.70 22.05
N ILE A 91 12.89 16.07 22.78
CA ILE A 91 14.17 15.56 22.24
C ILE A 91 13.90 14.58 21.08
N PHE A 92 12.97 13.64 21.24
CA PHE A 92 12.59 12.70 20.19
C PHE A 92 12.05 13.42 18.94
N LEU A 93 11.16 14.41 19.12
CA LEU A 93 10.61 15.20 18.01
C LEU A 93 11.71 16.00 17.28
N HIS A 94 12.71 16.51 17.98
CA HIS A 94 13.86 17.18 17.34
C HIS A 94 14.66 16.21 16.47
N PHE A 95 14.94 15.00 16.96
CA PHE A 95 15.64 13.99 16.15
C PHE A 95 14.82 13.60 14.90
N VAL A 96 13.52 13.40 15.04
CA VAL A 96 12.62 13.13 13.89
C VAL A 96 12.64 14.32 12.93
N GLY A 97 12.54 15.54 13.42
CA GLY A 97 12.59 16.76 12.59
C GLY A 97 13.90 16.88 11.81
N ILE A 98 15.04 16.70 12.47
CA ILE A 98 16.36 16.72 11.83
C ILE A 98 16.46 15.62 10.77
N PHE A 99 16.01 14.41 11.09
CA PHE A 99 16.02 13.26 10.17
C PHE A 99 15.17 13.50 8.91
N LEU A 100 14.01 14.11 9.07
CA LEU A 100 13.10 14.36 7.93
C LEU A 100 13.55 15.54 7.06
N MET A 101 14.12 16.58 7.67
CA MET A 101 14.40 17.85 7.00
C MET A 101 15.82 17.97 6.46
N PHE A 102 16.76 17.18 6.98
CA PHE A 102 18.18 17.30 6.65
C PHE A 102 18.80 15.94 6.34
N SER A 103 19.82 15.94 5.47
CA SER A 103 20.55 14.73 5.10
C SER A 103 21.57 14.34 6.18
N MET A 104 21.17 13.52 7.15
CA MET A 104 22.09 12.98 8.16
C MET A 104 23.23 12.14 7.57
N PHE A 105 22.99 11.55 6.41
CA PHE A 105 23.91 10.64 5.72
C PHE A 105 24.38 11.19 4.36
N GLY A 106 24.34 12.51 4.16
CA GLY A 106 24.66 13.16 2.88
C GLY A 106 26.10 12.95 2.40
N HIS A 107 27.03 12.52 3.28
CA HIS A 107 28.40 12.18 2.93
C HIS A 107 28.55 10.78 2.32
N LEU A 108 27.49 9.97 2.30
CA LEU A 108 27.50 8.60 1.80
C LEU A 108 26.94 8.53 0.37
N PRO A 109 27.38 7.55 -0.42
CA PRO A 109 26.73 7.20 -1.69
C PRO A 109 25.24 6.94 -1.50
N THR A 110 24.44 7.21 -2.53
CA THR A 110 22.97 7.14 -2.46
C THR A 110 22.46 5.78 -1.94
N GLU A 111 23.05 4.68 -2.37
CA GLU A 111 22.69 3.33 -1.92
C GLU A 111 22.90 3.15 -0.41
N GLN A 112 24.07 3.54 0.10
CA GLN A 112 24.39 3.44 1.52
C GLN A 112 23.55 4.41 2.38
N LYS A 113 23.23 5.60 1.81
CA LYS A 113 22.37 6.60 2.43
C LYS A 113 20.98 6.02 2.69
N TRP A 114 20.31 5.49 1.65
CA TRP A 114 18.96 4.92 1.79
C TRP A 114 18.96 3.67 2.67
N TYR A 115 19.95 2.81 2.52
CA TYR A 115 20.11 1.64 3.39
C TYR A 115 20.18 2.03 4.89
N LYS A 116 20.96 3.07 5.24
CA LYS A 116 21.03 3.57 6.63
C LYS A 116 19.72 4.19 7.08
N ILE A 117 19.05 4.97 6.23
CA ILE A 117 17.75 5.56 6.52
C ILE A 117 16.74 4.46 6.89
N PHE A 118 16.61 3.44 6.05
CA PHE A 118 15.67 2.35 6.30
C PHE A 118 16.04 1.49 7.51
N ASN A 119 17.32 1.27 7.78
CA ASN A 119 17.75 0.58 9.00
C ASN A 119 17.42 1.38 10.28
N VAL A 120 17.55 2.70 10.26
CA VAL A 120 17.12 3.56 11.38
C VAL A 120 15.60 3.45 11.56
N VAL A 121 14.83 3.51 10.49
CA VAL A 121 13.37 3.34 10.54
C VAL A 121 13.00 1.94 11.07
N ALA A 122 13.66 0.88 10.60
CA ALA A 122 13.44 -0.48 11.08
C ALA A 122 13.73 -0.62 12.58
N ALA A 123 14.82 -0.01 13.05
CA ALA A 123 15.18 -0.01 14.48
C ALA A 123 14.17 0.77 15.32
N MET A 124 13.71 1.94 14.85
CA MET A 124 12.69 2.75 15.53
C MET A 124 11.35 2.02 15.66
N LEU A 125 10.96 1.26 14.63
CA LEU A 125 9.72 0.49 14.60
C LEU A 125 9.86 -0.91 15.23
N CYS A 126 11.00 -1.25 15.81
CA CYS A 126 11.31 -2.56 16.40
C CYS A 126 11.00 -3.74 15.45
N LEU A 127 11.24 -3.57 14.15
CA LEU A 127 10.94 -4.58 13.14
C LEU A 127 11.84 -5.79 13.29
N LYS A 128 11.23 -6.98 13.34
CA LYS A 128 11.96 -8.25 13.45
C LYS A 128 12.55 -8.65 12.09
N ARG A 129 13.65 -9.43 12.11
CA ARG A 129 14.17 -10.08 10.91
C ARG A 129 13.15 -11.06 10.35
N HIS A 130 12.97 -11.02 9.04
CA HIS A 130 12.11 -11.97 8.33
C HIS A 130 12.81 -13.32 8.15
N LYS A 131 12.00 -14.39 8.19
CA LYS A 131 12.40 -15.73 7.77
C LYS A 131 11.80 -16.01 6.40
N SER A 132 12.53 -16.73 5.56
CA SER A 132 12.05 -17.23 4.27
C SER A 132 12.25 -18.75 4.23
N GLY A 133 11.35 -19.47 3.58
CA GLY A 133 11.51 -20.89 3.29
C GLY A 133 12.67 -21.19 2.31
N ASP A 134 13.13 -20.19 1.57
CA ASP A 134 14.28 -20.29 0.66
C ASP A 134 15.58 -19.90 1.37
N PRO A 135 16.53 -20.87 1.58
CA PRO A 135 17.80 -20.61 2.27
C PRO A 135 18.67 -19.56 1.58
N LYS A 136 18.56 -19.40 0.25
CA LYS A 136 19.32 -18.43 -0.52
C LYS A 136 18.82 -17.01 -0.28
N LEU A 137 17.50 -16.82 -0.35
CA LEU A 137 16.86 -15.55 -0.04
C LEU A 137 17.00 -15.20 1.44
N GLU A 138 16.90 -16.17 2.37
CA GLU A 138 17.09 -15.93 3.80
C GLU A 138 18.52 -15.42 4.09
N ARG A 139 19.53 -15.91 3.36
CA ARG A 139 20.89 -15.39 3.45
C ARG A 139 20.97 -13.94 2.98
N GLU A 140 20.41 -13.62 1.80
CA GLU A 140 20.37 -12.25 1.26
C GLU A 140 19.64 -11.29 2.20
N LEU A 141 18.48 -11.69 2.74
CA LEU A 141 17.72 -10.89 3.71
C LEU A 141 18.47 -10.68 5.03
N ASN A 142 19.26 -11.67 5.46
CA ASN A 142 20.08 -11.57 6.67
C ASN A 142 21.31 -10.67 6.46
N GLU A 143 21.91 -10.68 5.27
CA GLU A 143 23.05 -9.84 4.91
C GLU A 143 22.65 -8.37 4.70
N GLN A 144 21.51 -8.11 4.06
CA GLN A 144 21.03 -6.76 3.74
C GLN A 144 20.16 -6.13 4.85
N GLY A 145 19.69 -6.91 5.80
CA GLY A 145 18.73 -6.44 6.83
C GLY A 145 17.27 -6.49 6.36
N SER A 146 16.35 -6.28 7.32
CA SER A 146 14.90 -6.48 7.11
C SER A 146 14.29 -5.60 6.01
N LEU A 147 14.87 -4.45 5.71
CA LEU A 147 14.38 -3.50 4.71
C LEU A 147 15.40 -3.24 3.57
N GLY A 148 16.42 -4.11 3.43
CA GLY A 148 17.48 -3.93 2.44
C GLY A 148 16.98 -3.85 1.00
N HIS A 149 16.05 -4.72 0.62
CA HIS A 149 15.44 -4.69 -0.74
C HIS A 149 14.67 -3.41 -1.00
N ILE A 150 13.90 -2.92 -0.02
CA ILE A 150 13.18 -1.65 -0.12
C ILE A 150 14.18 -0.49 -0.21
N ALA A 151 15.23 -0.52 0.60
CA ALA A 151 16.30 0.48 0.55
C ALA A 151 17.01 0.52 -0.80
N ASN A 152 17.28 -0.64 -1.40
CA ASN A 152 17.89 -0.73 -2.72
C ASN A 152 16.96 -0.20 -3.81
N CYS A 153 15.66 -0.50 -3.75
CA CYS A 153 14.67 0.07 -4.67
C CYS A 153 14.69 1.61 -4.61
N PHE A 154 14.67 2.19 -3.39
CA PHE A 154 14.78 3.65 -3.24
C PHE A 154 16.12 4.20 -3.73
N ALA A 155 17.22 3.49 -3.49
CA ALA A 155 18.53 3.88 -3.96
C ALA A 155 18.60 3.90 -5.48
N GLU A 156 18.06 2.89 -6.13
CA GLU A 156 17.99 2.82 -7.60
C GLU A 156 17.10 3.96 -8.16
N VAL A 157 15.93 4.21 -7.57
CA VAL A 157 15.04 5.28 -8.01
C VAL A 157 15.67 6.66 -7.83
N PHE A 158 16.33 6.94 -6.71
CA PHE A 158 16.92 8.25 -6.40
C PHE A 158 18.44 8.34 -6.65
N GLN A 159 19.00 7.43 -7.43
CA GLN A 159 20.42 7.48 -7.79
C GLN A 159 20.77 8.82 -8.46
N GLY A 160 21.85 9.44 -8.01
CA GLY A 160 22.28 10.76 -8.49
C GLY A 160 21.49 11.96 -7.91
N ALA A 161 20.38 11.74 -7.21
CA ALA A 161 19.60 12.80 -6.59
C ALA A 161 19.92 12.94 -5.09
N ASP A 162 20.43 14.11 -4.69
CA ASP A 162 20.62 14.42 -3.25
C ASP A 162 19.34 14.97 -2.63
N VAL A 163 18.37 14.09 -2.42
CA VAL A 163 17.07 14.42 -1.81
C VAL A 163 16.97 13.85 -0.40
N VAL A 164 16.19 14.53 0.44
CA VAL A 164 15.81 14.09 1.79
C VAL A 164 14.30 13.79 1.84
N PRO A 165 13.80 13.08 2.87
CA PRO A 165 12.38 12.73 2.94
C PRO A 165 11.43 13.92 2.75
N SER A 166 11.76 15.10 3.29
CA SER A 166 10.95 16.31 3.12
C SER A 166 10.99 16.91 1.71
N ASP A 167 12.01 16.65 0.92
CA ASP A 167 12.05 17.05 -0.50
C ASP A 167 11.11 16.17 -1.31
N ILE A 168 11.09 14.87 -1.02
CA ILE A 168 10.11 13.94 -1.61
C ILE A 168 8.69 14.38 -1.28
N ALA A 169 8.41 14.69 -0.01
CA ALA A 169 7.09 15.18 0.40
C ALA A 169 6.71 16.50 -0.30
N ALA A 170 7.64 17.44 -0.43
CA ALA A 170 7.44 18.69 -1.14
C ALA A 170 7.19 18.47 -2.65
N GLY A 171 7.98 17.59 -3.28
CA GLY A 171 7.83 17.24 -4.69
C GLY A 171 6.48 16.57 -4.98
N LEU A 172 6.11 15.56 -4.19
CA LEU A 172 4.80 14.92 -4.29
C LEU A 172 3.65 15.92 -4.09
N GLY A 173 3.81 16.86 -3.16
CA GLY A 173 2.81 17.90 -2.93
C GLY A 173 2.67 18.87 -4.10
N LEU A 174 3.76 19.27 -4.74
CA LEU A 174 3.72 20.09 -5.96
C LEU A 174 3.03 19.32 -7.09
N LEU A 175 3.33 18.03 -7.26
CA LEU A 175 2.66 17.18 -8.23
C LEU A 175 1.17 17.04 -7.94
N ALA A 176 0.78 16.91 -6.68
CA ALA A 176 -0.63 16.85 -6.30
C ALA A 176 -1.42 18.11 -6.71
N ILE A 177 -0.79 19.29 -6.62
CA ILE A 177 -1.40 20.54 -7.06
C ILE A 177 -1.52 20.57 -8.59
N GLN A 178 -0.51 20.10 -9.33
CA GLN A 178 -0.50 20.06 -10.79
C GLN A 178 -1.47 19.03 -11.36
N HIS A 179 -1.54 17.84 -10.75
CA HIS A 179 -2.35 16.72 -11.25
C HIS A 179 -3.85 16.89 -11.00
N ARG A 180 -4.25 17.79 -10.08
CA ARG A 180 -5.67 17.98 -9.74
C ARG A 180 -6.56 18.23 -10.98
N HIS A 181 -6.14 19.12 -11.88
CA HIS A 181 -6.90 19.42 -13.09
C HIS A 181 -6.85 18.27 -14.11
N LEU A 182 -5.70 17.61 -14.26
CA LEU A 182 -5.55 16.52 -15.23
C LEU A 182 -6.51 15.35 -14.94
N ILE A 183 -6.75 15.07 -13.67
CA ILE A 183 -7.63 13.98 -13.26
C ILE A 183 -9.09 14.30 -13.53
N GLU A 184 -9.50 15.55 -13.26
CA GLU A 184 -10.89 15.99 -13.37
C GLU A 184 -11.32 16.26 -14.80
N ASP A 185 -10.41 16.75 -15.64
CA ASP A 185 -10.75 17.28 -16.97
C ASP A 185 -10.46 16.28 -18.10
N GLU A 186 -9.63 15.27 -17.86
CA GLU A 186 -9.24 14.30 -18.87
C GLU A 186 -9.37 12.84 -18.35
N PRO A 187 -10.60 12.31 -18.21
CA PRO A 187 -10.79 10.93 -17.80
C PRO A 187 -10.26 9.96 -18.86
N LEU A 188 -9.55 8.90 -18.41
CA LEU A 188 -9.00 7.86 -19.30
C LEU A 188 -10.07 6.91 -19.80
N GLY A 189 -9.86 6.40 -21.00
CA GLY A 189 -10.64 5.32 -21.59
C GLY A 189 -12.07 5.69 -21.99
N LYS A 190 -12.84 4.68 -22.40
CA LYS A 190 -14.22 4.82 -22.81
C LYS A 190 -15.18 4.48 -21.67
N VAL A 191 -16.31 5.18 -21.59
CA VAL A 191 -17.39 4.84 -20.66
C VAL A 191 -17.87 3.42 -20.98
N PHE A 192 -17.87 2.54 -19.98
CA PHE A 192 -18.11 1.12 -20.18
C PHE A 192 -19.48 0.82 -20.78
N ALA A 193 -20.49 1.63 -20.46
CA ALA A 193 -21.86 1.47 -20.98
C ALA A 193 -22.01 1.63 -22.51
N GLN A 194 -20.96 2.13 -23.19
CA GLN A 194 -21.00 2.37 -24.64
C GLN A 194 -20.37 1.25 -25.47
N ASP A 195 -19.79 0.24 -24.85
CA ASP A 195 -19.08 -0.85 -25.52
C ASP A 195 -19.71 -2.21 -25.15
N SER A 196 -20.70 -2.64 -25.93
CA SER A 196 -21.43 -3.89 -25.68
C SER A 196 -20.57 -5.16 -25.86
N ASP A 197 -19.53 -5.08 -26.70
CA ASP A 197 -18.66 -6.24 -26.97
C ASP A 197 -17.70 -6.52 -25.82
N ALA A 198 -17.36 -5.47 -25.03
CA ALA A 198 -16.54 -5.60 -23.84
C ALA A 198 -17.26 -6.26 -22.65
N LEU A 199 -18.60 -6.39 -22.73
CA LEU A 199 -19.40 -7.06 -21.68
C LEU A 199 -19.34 -8.59 -21.76
N ALA A 200 -18.98 -9.17 -22.90
CA ALA A 200 -18.95 -10.62 -23.01
C ALA A 200 -18.00 -11.25 -21.96
N PRO A 201 -18.41 -12.23 -21.17
CA PRO A 201 -19.62 -13.04 -21.29
C PRO A 201 -20.83 -12.59 -20.43
N TYR A 202 -20.86 -11.37 -19.92
CA TYR A 202 -21.96 -10.84 -19.10
C TYR A 202 -23.10 -10.31 -19.96
N ASN A 203 -24.36 -10.52 -19.51
CA ASN A 203 -25.54 -10.04 -20.21
C ASN A 203 -25.86 -8.56 -19.88
N SER A 204 -25.34 -8.07 -18.78
CA SER A 204 -25.55 -6.68 -18.32
C SER A 204 -24.39 -6.19 -17.46
N LEU A 205 -24.26 -4.86 -17.38
CA LEU A 205 -23.32 -4.22 -16.45
C LEU A 205 -23.62 -4.56 -14.98
N GLY A 206 -24.90 -4.65 -14.62
CA GLY A 206 -25.34 -5.01 -13.27
C GLY A 206 -24.80 -6.39 -12.87
N GLU A 207 -24.95 -7.40 -13.72
CA GLU A 207 -24.43 -8.75 -13.49
C GLU A 207 -22.90 -8.75 -13.29
N MET A 208 -22.18 -7.98 -14.10
CA MET A 208 -20.73 -7.82 -13.96
C MET A 208 -20.33 -7.14 -12.65
N TYR A 209 -21.04 -6.08 -12.25
CA TYR A 209 -20.74 -5.39 -10.99
C TYR A 209 -21.11 -6.22 -9.76
N GLU A 210 -22.17 -7.03 -9.83
CA GLU A 210 -22.50 -8.01 -8.78
C GLU A 210 -21.37 -9.02 -8.57
N ASP A 211 -20.80 -9.55 -9.66
CA ASP A 211 -19.65 -10.45 -9.57
C ASP A 211 -18.40 -9.71 -9.07
N ALA A 212 -18.11 -8.52 -9.58
CA ALA A 212 -16.99 -7.72 -9.13
C ALA A 212 -17.06 -7.41 -7.63
N ALA A 213 -18.23 -6.97 -7.14
CA ALA A 213 -18.46 -6.69 -5.71
C ALA A 213 -18.36 -7.96 -4.87
N HIS A 214 -18.91 -9.08 -5.37
CA HIS A 214 -18.85 -10.36 -4.69
C HIS A 214 -17.40 -10.84 -4.51
N PHE A 215 -16.61 -10.87 -5.57
CA PHE A 215 -15.22 -11.35 -5.50
C PHE A 215 -14.29 -10.34 -4.85
N ALA A 216 -14.60 -9.03 -4.85
CA ALA A 216 -13.92 -8.05 -4.01
C ALA A 216 -14.08 -8.37 -2.52
N ARG A 217 -15.27 -8.77 -2.06
CA ARG A 217 -15.48 -9.23 -0.67
C ARG A 217 -14.67 -10.47 -0.33
N TRP A 218 -14.52 -11.40 -1.26
CA TRP A 218 -13.67 -12.58 -1.06
C TRP A 218 -12.19 -12.20 -0.99
N ALA A 219 -11.75 -11.27 -1.83
CA ALA A 219 -10.40 -10.73 -1.76
C ALA A 219 -10.11 -10.03 -0.41
N LEU A 220 -11.09 -9.26 0.13
CA LEU A 220 -11.03 -8.72 1.48
C LEU A 220 -10.91 -9.80 2.55
N ALA A 221 -11.69 -10.86 2.44
CA ALA A 221 -11.74 -11.93 3.43
C ALA A 221 -10.36 -12.58 3.64
N ALA A 222 -9.50 -12.63 2.63
CA ALA A 222 -8.15 -13.17 2.72
C ALA A 222 -7.24 -12.41 3.71
N TYR A 223 -7.59 -11.17 4.10
CA TYR A 223 -6.86 -10.40 5.10
C TYR A 223 -7.15 -10.83 6.56
N GLY A 224 -8.16 -11.66 6.75
CA GLY A 224 -8.49 -12.25 8.04
C GLY A 224 -8.91 -11.23 9.10
N TRP A 225 -8.56 -11.51 10.35
CA TRP A 225 -8.97 -10.72 11.51
C TRP A 225 -8.40 -9.29 11.52
N ALA A 226 -7.21 -9.07 10.98
CA ALA A 226 -6.56 -7.76 10.99
C ALA A 226 -7.41 -6.69 10.27
N LEU A 227 -7.92 -7.02 9.07
CA LEU A 227 -8.77 -6.09 8.32
C LEU A 227 -10.16 -5.96 8.96
N LEU A 228 -10.73 -7.06 9.48
CA LEU A 228 -12.01 -7.01 10.19
C LEU A 228 -11.92 -6.10 11.42
N ALA A 229 -10.84 -6.21 12.22
CA ALA A 229 -10.62 -5.36 13.39
C ALA A 229 -10.39 -3.89 13.02
N TRP A 230 -9.77 -3.62 11.87
CA TRP A 230 -9.62 -2.27 11.33
C TRP A 230 -10.96 -1.67 10.89
N ALA A 231 -11.75 -2.41 10.12
CA ALA A 231 -13.02 -1.94 9.56
C ALA A 231 -14.15 -1.88 10.62
N ASP A 232 -14.20 -2.86 11.52
CA ASP A 232 -15.12 -2.89 12.67
C ASP A 232 -14.37 -3.25 13.96
N PRO A 233 -13.79 -2.25 14.66
CA PRO A 233 -13.04 -2.48 15.89
C PRO A 233 -13.87 -3.13 17.01
N ARG A 234 -15.21 -2.92 17.03
CA ARG A 234 -16.08 -3.51 18.04
C ARG A 234 -16.22 -5.01 17.84
N THR A 235 -16.48 -5.43 16.61
CA THR A 235 -16.56 -6.86 16.25
C THR A 235 -15.18 -7.51 16.39
N GLY A 236 -14.10 -6.86 15.93
CA GLY A 236 -12.75 -7.37 16.07
C GLY A 236 -12.34 -7.59 17.53
N LEU A 237 -12.61 -6.64 18.42
CA LEU A 237 -12.36 -6.76 19.86
C LEU A 237 -13.26 -7.83 20.51
N SER A 238 -14.54 -7.86 20.14
CA SER A 238 -15.49 -8.87 20.66
C SER A 238 -15.01 -10.29 20.31
N MET A 239 -14.56 -10.52 19.08
CA MET A 239 -13.99 -11.80 18.66
C MET A 239 -12.72 -12.14 19.45
N ALA A 240 -11.81 -11.18 19.61
CA ALA A 240 -10.60 -11.37 20.40
C ALA A 240 -10.89 -11.65 21.88
N CYS A 241 -11.94 -11.06 22.44
CA CYS A 241 -12.35 -11.28 23.83
C CYS A 241 -13.15 -12.57 24.03
N SER A 242 -13.96 -12.99 23.04
CA SER A 242 -14.79 -14.20 23.14
C SER A 242 -14.02 -15.50 22.94
N ALA A 243 -12.86 -15.43 22.33
CA ALA A 243 -11.97 -16.58 22.11
C ALA A 243 -11.12 -16.88 23.35
N ASP A 244 -11.68 -17.07 24.55
CA ASP A 244 -10.96 -17.37 25.81
C ASP A 244 -9.58 -16.66 25.94
N ALA A 245 -9.39 -15.63 25.18
CA ALA A 245 -8.18 -14.84 25.08
C ALA A 245 -8.19 -13.75 26.16
N CYS A 246 -8.39 -14.12 27.39
CA CYS A 246 -7.72 -13.45 28.48
C CYS A 246 -6.22 -13.79 28.33
N VAL A 247 -5.62 -13.33 27.24
CA VAL A 247 -4.17 -13.30 27.05
C VAL A 247 -3.67 -12.29 28.04
N SER A 248 -3.58 -12.82 29.19
CA SER A 248 -2.94 -12.28 30.30
C SER A 248 -1.65 -11.56 29.93
N CYS A 249 -1.47 -10.47 30.61
CA CYS A 249 -0.29 -9.69 30.85
C CYS A 249 0.95 -10.48 31.37
N CYS A 250 1.03 -11.80 31.22
CA CYS A 250 2.13 -12.64 31.69
C CYS A 250 2.94 -13.15 30.51
N GLY A 251 4.15 -12.60 30.32
CA GLY A 251 5.14 -12.99 29.30
C GLY A 251 5.67 -14.44 29.41
N CYS A 252 4.79 -15.42 29.52
CA CYS A 252 5.12 -16.84 29.60
C CYS A 252 5.25 -17.45 28.21
N ARG A 253 6.36 -18.14 27.91
CA ARG A 253 6.61 -18.85 26.64
C ARG A 253 5.50 -19.83 26.23
N ARG A 254 4.72 -20.38 27.19
CA ARG A 254 3.55 -21.24 26.92
C ARG A 254 2.36 -20.44 26.38
N CYS A 255 2.19 -19.19 26.84
CA CYS A 255 1.16 -18.31 26.33
C CYS A 255 1.44 -17.83 24.90
N LEU A 256 2.70 -17.64 24.53
CA LEU A 256 3.10 -17.26 23.16
C LEU A 256 2.79 -18.35 22.12
N LYS A 257 3.05 -19.64 22.42
CA LYS A 257 2.69 -20.74 21.51
C LYS A 257 1.17 -20.94 21.39
N ARG A 258 0.43 -20.71 22.47
CA ARG A 258 -1.04 -20.75 22.47
C ARG A 258 -1.63 -19.54 21.73
N SER A 259 -0.90 -18.41 21.71
CA SER A 259 -1.24 -17.20 20.98
C SER A 259 -1.24 -17.39 19.46
N GLU A 260 -0.28 -18.14 18.88
CA GLU A 260 -0.22 -18.36 17.42
C GLU A 260 -1.41 -19.20 16.93
N SER A 261 -1.78 -20.28 17.62
CA SER A 261 -2.96 -21.08 17.25
C SER A 261 -4.26 -20.30 17.37
N HIS A 262 -4.39 -19.42 18.36
CA HIS A 262 -5.58 -18.57 18.53
C HIS A 262 -5.71 -17.47 17.46
N ILE A 263 -4.60 -16.89 17.01
CA ILE A 263 -4.61 -15.93 15.90
C ILE A 263 -5.06 -16.63 14.63
N HIS A 264 -4.59 -17.84 14.35
CA HIS A 264 -5.02 -18.62 13.19
C HIS A 264 -6.52 -18.98 13.23
N ASP A 265 -7.08 -19.27 14.40
CA ASP A 265 -8.51 -19.53 14.55
C ASP A 265 -9.34 -18.25 14.38
N LEU A 266 -8.83 -17.10 14.87
CA LEU A 266 -9.45 -15.80 14.64
C LEU A 266 -9.44 -15.41 13.16
N ASP A 267 -8.34 -15.67 12.45
CA ASP A 267 -8.24 -15.39 11.01
C ASP A 267 -9.23 -16.24 10.22
N LYS A 268 -9.35 -17.54 10.50
CA LYS A 268 -10.33 -18.42 9.85
C LYS A 268 -11.77 -17.99 10.11
N GLU A 269 -12.08 -17.58 11.34
CA GLU A 269 -13.43 -17.13 11.69
C GLU A 269 -13.76 -15.78 11.05
N ALA A 270 -12.81 -14.84 11.02
CA ALA A 270 -12.95 -13.56 10.33
C ALA A 270 -13.14 -13.75 8.83
N LEU A 271 -12.35 -14.63 8.21
CA LEU A 271 -12.44 -15.01 6.80
C LEU A 271 -13.85 -15.52 6.47
N LYS A 272 -14.38 -16.47 7.23
CA LYS A 272 -15.73 -17.03 7.00
C LYS A 272 -16.79 -15.92 7.08
N ARG A 273 -16.71 -15.05 8.07
CA ARG A 273 -17.66 -13.93 8.24
C ARG A 273 -17.57 -12.91 7.12
N CYS A 274 -16.36 -12.55 6.67
CA CYS A 274 -16.17 -11.58 5.59
C CYS A 274 -16.61 -12.15 4.24
N ALA A 275 -16.27 -13.40 3.94
CA ALA A 275 -16.68 -14.06 2.70
C ALA A 275 -18.17 -14.49 2.71
N GLY A 276 -18.81 -14.53 3.88
CA GLY A 276 -20.20 -15.00 4.02
C GLY A 276 -20.35 -16.50 3.77
N ILE A 277 -19.37 -17.31 4.16
CA ILE A 277 -19.34 -18.76 3.94
C ILE A 277 -19.47 -19.54 5.26
N ASN A 278 -20.01 -20.75 5.17
CA ASN A 278 -20.08 -21.67 6.29
C ASN A 278 -18.76 -22.44 6.47
N SER A 279 -18.60 -23.08 7.63
CA SER A 279 -17.41 -23.90 7.88
C SER A 279 -17.25 -25.06 6.88
N ASP A 280 -18.35 -25.64 6.40
CA ASP A 280 -18.37 -26.75 5.44
C ASP A 280 -18.03 -26.32 4.00
N ASP A 281 -18.07 -25.01 3.74
CA ASP A 281 -17.71 -24.43 2.44
C ASP A 281 -16.22 -24.12 2.34
N LEU A 282 -15.52 -23.99 3.48
CA LEU A 282 -14.08 -23.76 3.53
C LEU A 282 -13.33 -25.06 3.27
N ILE A 283 -12.59 -25.13 2.16
CA ILE A 283 -11.90 -26.34 1.70
C ILE A 283 -10.46 -26.37 2.22
N TYR A 284 -9.73 -25.28 2.05
CA TYR A 284 -8.30 -25.21 2.38
C TYR A 284 -7.90 -23.80 2.81
N VAL A 285 -6.95 -23.70 3.74
CA VAL A 285 -6.37 -22.42 4.16
C VAL A 285 -4.86 -22.58 4.34
N SER A 286 -4.09 -21.76 3.65
CA SER A 286 -2.66 -21.58 3.90
C SER A 286 -2.46 -20.25 4.62
N LEU A 287 -1.87 -20.28 5.81
CA LEU A 287 -1.56 -19.09 6.62
C LEU A 287 -0.05 -18.78 6.60
N ALA A 288 0.70 -19.37 5.65
CA ALA A 288 2.08 -18.99 5.41
C ALA A 288 2.17 -17.47 5.20
N ASN A 289 3.20 -16.84 5.75
CA ASN A 289 3.38 -15.39 5.72
C ASN A 289 4.87 -15.03 5.67
N GLY A 290 5.60 -15.71 4.81
CA GLY A 290 7.01 -15.46 4.49
C GLY A 290 7.16 -14.54 3.27
N VAL A 291 8.42 -14.22 2.93
CA VAL A 291 8.70 -13.45 1.70
C VAL A 291 8.41 -14.31 0.48
N GLY A 292 7.44 -13.87 -0.34
CA GLY A 292 6.94 -14.65 -1.46
C GLY A 292 6.02 -15.82 -1.08
N GLU A 293 5.46 -15.81 0.13
CA GLU A 293 4.57 -16.86 0.67
C GLU A 293 3.27 -16.21 1.17
N PRO A 294 2.40 -15.71 0.26
CA PRO A 294 1.17 -15.03 0.66
C PRO A 294 0.16 -16.03 1.23
N PRO A 295 -0.53 -15.67 2.33
CA PRO A 295 -1.69 -16.42 2.78
C PRO A 295 -2.78 -16.47 1.71
N TYR A 296 -3.50 -17.60 1.65
CA TYR A 296 -4.64 -17.76 0.75
C TYR A 296 -5.62 -18.80 1.29
N PHE A 297 -6.83 -18.78 0.78
CA PHE A 297 -7.83 -19.80 1.09
C PHE A 297 -8.57 -20.27 -0.15
N ILE A 298 -9.14 -21.47 -0.03
CA ILE A 298 -9.99 -22.09 -1.06
C ILE A 298 -11.32 -22.44 -0.42
N ALA A 299 -12.40 -21.99 -1.04
CA ALA A 299 -13.74 -22.28 -0.55
C ALA A 299 -14.76 -22.44 -1.71
N LYS A 300 -15.91 -23.02 -1.38
CA LYS A 300 -17.04 -23.20 -2.31
C LYS A 300 -17.90 -21.94 -2.36
N ASP A 301 -18.13 -21.43 -3.54
CA ASP A 301 -19.26 -20.53 -3.80
C ASP A 301 -20.43 -21.39 -4.36
N VAL A 302 -21.28 -21.81 -3.46
CA VAL A 302 -22.40 -22.72 -3.79
C VAL A 302 -23.39 -22.05 -4.75
N ARG A 303 -23.63 -20.75 -4.60
CA ARG A 303 -24.57 -19.98 -5.43
C ARG A 303 -24.11 -19.90 -6.88
N ARG A 304 -22.81 -19.71 -7.10
CA ARG A 304 -22.19 -19.59 -8.43
C ARG A 304 -21.64 -20.90 -8.98
N LYS A 305 -21.75 -22.00 -8.20
CA LYS A 305 -21.11 -23.28 -8.50
C LYS A 305 -19.64 -23.10 -8.91
N ALA A 306 -18.90 -22.43 -8.07
CA ALA A 306 -17.50 -22.14 -8.29
C ALA A 306 -16.64 -22.54 -7.09
N ILE A 307 -15.42 -23.00 -7.37
CA ILE A 307 -14.36 -23.09 -6.39
C ILE A 307 -13.54 -21.81 -6.51
N VAL A 308 -13.43 -21.09 -5.40
CA VAL A 308 -12.74 -19.79 -5.36
C VAL A 308 -11.44 -19.94 -4.60
N VAL A 309 -10.35 -19.54 -5.24
CA VAL A 309 -9.03 -19.35 -4.61
C VAL A 309 -8.85 -17.85 -4.38
N SER A 310 -8.81 -17.43 -3.13
CA SER A 310 -8.63 -16.04 -2.78
C SER A 310 -7.26 -15.82 -2.11
N ILE A 311 -6.44 -14.96 -2.70
CA ILE A 311 -5.05 -14.73 -2.30
C ILE A 311 -4.94 -13.35 -1.64
N ARG A 312 -4.32 -13.30 -0.45
CA ARG A 312 -4.13 -12.07 0.30
C ARG A 312 -3.15 -11.12 -0.40
N GLY A 313 -3.45 -9.83 -0.36
CA GLY A 313 -2.52 -8.77 -0.73
C GLY A 313 -1.57 -8.39 0.39
N THR A 314 -0.86 -7.29 0.19
CA THR A 314 0.17 -6.79 1.09
C THR A 314 -0.41 -6.37 2.44
N LEU A 315 0.07 -6.98 3.51
CA LEU A 315 -0.29 -6.65 4.90
C LEU A 315 0.93 -6.69 5.83
N SER A 316 1.95 -7.44 5.50
CA SER A 316 3.16 -7.64 6.29
C SER A 316 4.38 -6.99 5.63
N ILE A 317 5.47 -6.84 6.38
CA ILE A 317 6.74 -6.38 5.81
C ILE A 317 7.31 -7.41 4.82
N ALA A 318 7.04 -8.71 5.04
CA ALA A 318 7.41 -9.75 4.08
C ALA A 318 6.76 -9.54 2.72
N ASP A 319 5.48 -9.12 2.72
CA ASP A 319 4.77 -8.77 1.49
C ASP A 319 5.38 -7.53 0.84
N CYS A 320 5.72 -6.48 1.62
CA CYS A 320 6.41 -5.29 1.09
C CYS A 320 7.78 -5.61 0.48
N VAL A 321 8.53 -6.57 1.06
CA VAL A 321 9.78 -7.06 0.46
C VAL A 321 9.50 -7.78 -0.85
N THR A 322 8.44 -8.60 -0.92
CA THR A 322 8.02 -9.27 -2.16
C THR A 322 7.67 -8.26 -3.25
N ASP A 323 6.92 -7.21 -2.90
CA ASP A 323 6.57 -6.13 -3.83
C ASP A 323 7.79 -5.34 -4.31
N SER A 324 8.80 -5.17 -3.45
CA SER A 324 10.04 -4.48 -3.81
C SER A 324 10.96 -5.27 -4.76
N MET A 325 10.68 -6.54 -4.99
CA MET A 325 11.34 -7.38 -6.00
C MET A 325 10.78 -7.12 -7.40
N TYR A 326 10.80 -5.88 -7.85
CA TYR A 326 10.10 -5.39 -9.06
C TYR A 326 10.78 -5.75 -10.39
N LYS A 327 11.98 -6.35 -10.38
CA LYS A 327 12.72 -6.67 -11.61
C LYS A 327 11.96 -7.70 -12.46
N PRO A 328 11.74 -7.44 -13.76
CA PRO A 328 11.09 -8.42 -14.64
C PRO A 328 11.93 -9.70 -14.77
N VAL A 329 11.25 -10.83 -14.76
CA VAL A 329 11.85 -12.14 -14.99
C VAL A 329 11.18 -12.80 -16.18
N MET A 330 11.97 -13.39 -17.06
CA MET A 330 11.47 -14.13 -18.22
C MET A 330 10.62 -15.32 -17.79
N LEU A 331 9.43 -15.43 -18.38
CA LEU A 331 8.54 -16.58 -18.23
C LEU A 331 8.72 -17.52 -19.40
N ASP A 332 8.90 -18.81 -19.12
CA ASP A 332 8.98 -19.83 -20.15
C ASP A 332 7.58 -20.13 -20.70
N ALA A 333 7.44 -20.03 -22.03
CA ALA A 333 6.19 -20.29 -22.73
C ALA A 333 5.68 -21.73 -22.57
N GLU A 334 6.59 -22.72 -22.48
CA GLU A 334 6.23 -24.12 -22.26
C GLU A 334 5.63 -24.33 -20.88
N SER A 335 6.16 -23.63 -19.87
CA SER A 335 5.69 -23.75 -18.47
C SER A 335 4.23 -23.33 -18.29
N ILE A 336 3.72 -22.42 -19.12
CA ILE A 336 2.32 -21.99 -19.14
C ILE A 336 1.50 -22.73 -20.20
N GLY A 337 2.07 -23.72 -20.88
CA GLY A 337 1.39 -24.52 -21.90
C GLY A 337 1.02 -23.75 -23.17
N ALA A 338 1.78 -22.71 -23.51
CA ALA A 338 1.57 -21.83 -24.66
C ALA A 338 2.83 -21.82 -25.59
N PRO A 339 3.22 -22.98 -26.18
CA PRO A 339 4.44 -23.08 -26.99
C PRO A 339 4.41 -22.15 -28.22
N GLU A 340 3.25 -21.73 -28.68
CA GLU A 340 3.08 -20.76 -29.76
C GLU A 340 3.61 -19.36 -29.41
N LEU A 341 3.84 -19.10 -28.13
CA LEU A 341 4.44 -17.85 -27.66
C LEU A 341 5.97 -17.92 -27.53
N HIS A 342 6.58 -19.04 -27.94
CA HIS A 342 8.03 -19.19 -27.89
C HIS A 342 8.72 -18.09 -28.72
N GLY A 343 9.73 -17.46 -28.13
CA GLY A 343 10.43 -16.31 -28.73
C GLY A 343 9.73 -14.97 -28.56
N SER A 344 8.57 -14.93 -27.91
CA SER A 344 7.92 -13.68 -27.48
C SER A 344 8.56 -13.14 -26.20
N ASP A 345 8.45 -11.83 -26.01
CA ASP A 345 8.93 -11.14 -24.80
C ASP A 345 7.93 -11.34 -23.63
N LEU A 346 8.11 -12.42 -22.89
CA LEU A 346 7.22 -12.83 -21.81
C LEU A 346 7.90 -12.56 -20.47
N HIS A 347 7.59 -11.44 -19.85
CA HIS A 347 8.11 -11.08 -18.55
C HIS A 347 7.01 -10.96 -17.48
N VAL A 348 7.39 -11.29 -16.24
CA VAL A 348 6.55 -11.17 -15.04
C VAL A 348 7.36 -10.50 -13.95
N HIS A 349 6.70 -9.74 -13.09
CA HIS A 349 7.29 -9.19 -11.86
C HIS A 349 7.87 -10.30 -10.98
N SER A 350 9.15 -10.23 -10.62
CA SER A 350 9.82 -11.36 -9.96
C SER A 350 9.23 -11.72 -8.60
N GLY A 351 8.81 -10.75 -7.80
CA GLY A 351 8.16 -11.01 -6.51
C GLY A 351 6.79 -11.68 -6.69
N VAL A 352 6.01 -11.23 -7.67
CA VAL A 352 4.72 -11.85 -8.02
C VAL A 352 4.92 -13.28 -8.51
N LEU A 353 5.90 -13.52 -9.40
CA LEU A 353 6.19 -14.87 -9.90
C LEU A 353 6.64 -15.82 -8.78
N ARG A 354 7.45 -15.31 -7.84
CA ARG A 354 7.86 -16.08 -6.67
C ARG A 354 6.66 -16.48 -5.82
N ALA A 355 5.78 -15.54 -5.52
CA ALA A 355 4.54 -15.79 -4.77
C ALA A 355 3.60 -16.74 -5.52
N THR A 356 3.52 -16.61 -6.85
CA THR A 356 2.77 -17.55 -7.71
C THR A 356 3.33 -18.97 -7.62
N ASN A 357 4.65 -19.13 -7.70
CA ASN A 357 5.28 -20.45 -7.61
C ASN A 357 5.05 -21.12 -6.25
N PHE A 358 5.04 -20.34 -5.16
CA PHE A 358 4.67 -20.86 -3.84
C PHE A 358 3.24 -21.40 -3.84
N VAL A 359 2.27 -20.61 -4.26
CA VAL A 359 0.85 -21.03 -4.29
C VAL A 359 0.66 -22.23 -5.23
N LEU A 360 1.28 -22.21 -6.41
CA LEU A 360 1.20 -23.30 -7.39
C LEU A 360 1.77 -24.61 -6.83
N SER A 361 2.93 -24.55 -6.15
CA SER A 361 3.55 -25.72 -5.51
C SER A 361 2.66 -26.28 -4.39
N ASP A 362 2.14 -25.40 -3.52
CA ASP A 362 1.27 -25.80 -2.42
C ASP A 362 -0.05 -26.43 -2.92
N LEU A 363 -0.65 -25.87 -3.96
CA LEU A 363 -1.83 -26.45 -4.64
C LEU A 363 -1.52 -27.82 -5.23
N ALA A 364 -0.37 -27.99 -5.89
CA ALA A 364 0.03 -29.24 -6.52
C ALA A 364 0.39 -30.34 -5.50
N GLU A 365 1.08 -29.98 -4.41
CA GLU A 365 1.40 -30.90 -3.32
C GLU A 365 0.16 -31.44 -2.61
N ASN A 366 -0.80 -30.54 -2.32
CA ASN A 366 -2.04 -30.89 -1.64
C ASN A 366 -3.14 -31.39 -2.58
N ARG A 367 -2.98 -31.19 -3.91
CA ARG A 367 -3.92 -31.61 -4.96
C ARG A 367 -5.36 -31.16 -4.72
N VAL A 368 -5.53 -29.97 -4.17
CA VAL A 368 -6.84 -29.49 -3.72
C VAL A 368 -7.80 -29.31 -4.90
N LEU A 369 -7.31 -28.71 -5.99
CA LEU A 369 -8.15 -28.43 -7.19
C LEU A 369 -8.50 -29.72 -7.95
N GLU A 370 -7.56 -30.66 -8.07
CA GLU A 370 -7.77 -31.94 -8.71
C GLU A 370 -8.79 -32.78 -7.95
N GLN A 371 -8.71 -32.81 -6.62
CA GLN A 371 -9.66 -33.52 -5.79
C GLN A 371 -11.07 -32.90 -5.84
N THR A 372 -11.16 -31.57 -5.83
CA THR A 372 -12.45 -30.86 -5.75
C THR A 372 -13.14 -30.73 -7.11
N ILE A 373 -12.43 -30.27 -8.14
CA ILE A 373 -13.03 -29.93 -9.45
C ILE A 373 -12.94 -31.09 -10.41
N LEU A 374 -11.82 -31.83 -10.44
CA LEU A 374 -11.62 -32.95 -11.35
C LEU A 374 -12.11 -34.27 -10.76
N GLY A 375 -12.43 -34.35 -9.47
CA GLY A 375 -12.88 -35.54 -8.78
C GLY A 375 -11.81 -36.64 -8.65
N GLU A 376 -10.54 -36.28 -8.67
CA GLU A 376 -9.45 -37.23 -8.54
C GLU A 376 -9.32 -37.76 -7.10
N ALA A 377 -8.90 -39.02 -6.96
CA ALA A 377 -8.71 -39.63 -5.65
C ALA A 377 -7.56 -38.95 -4.87
N PRO A 378 -7.68 -38.80 -3.53
CA PRO A 378 -6.61 -38.27 -2.69
C PRO A 378 -5.36 -39.12 -2.80
N ARG A 379 -4.20 -38.49 -2.83
CA ARG A 379 -2.88 -39.14 -2.82
C ARG A 379 -2.40 -39.30 -1.39
N ALA A 380 -1.58 -40.32 -1.13
CA ALA A 380 -0.93 -40.45 0.18
C ALA A 380 -0.10 -39.19 0.49
N GLY A 381 -0.42 -38.52 1.60
CA GLY A 381 0.25 -37.28 2.05
C GLY A 381 -0.41 -35.97 1.59
N SER A 382 -1.44 -36.00 0.71
CA SER A 382 -2.21 -34.79 0.42
C SER A 382 -3.06 -34.33 1.61
N ALA A 383 -3.33 -33.03 1.69
CA ALA A 383 -4.19 -32.49 2.72
C ALA A 383 -5.60 -33.12 2.67
N PRO A 384 -6.20 -33.44 3.82
CA PRO A 384 -7.58 -33.92 3.85
C PRO A 384 -8.51 -32.78 3.44
N ILE A 385 -9.28 -33.00 2.39
CA ILE A 385 -10.37 -32.07 2.00
C ILE A 385 -11.71 -32.56 2.58
N PRO A 386 -12.66 -31.64 2.87
CA PRO A 386 -13.98 -32.03 3.35
C PRO A 386 -14.68 -32.99 2.37
N GLN A 387 -15.37 -34.04 2.87
CA GLN A 387 -16.11 -34.98 2.04
C GLN A 387 -17.19 -34.33 1.17
N SER A 388 -17.76 -33.21 1.65
CA SER A 388 -18.70 -32.37 0.91
C SER A 388 -18.13 -31.76 -0.38
N SER A 389 -16.80 -31.86 -0.60
CA SER A 389 -16.14 -31.32 -1.79
C SER A 389 -16.27 -32.19 -3.03
N SER A 390 -16.67 -33.47 -2.87
CA SER A 390 -16.93 -34.36 -4.01
C SER A 390 -18.13 -33.92 -4.88
N GLU A 391 -19.02 -33.06 -4.35
CA GLU A 391 -20.14 -32.49 -5.10
C GLU A 391 -19.72 -31.35 -6.05
N CYS A 392 -18.48 -30.89 -5.96
CA CYS A 392 -17.97 -29.75 -6.74
C CYS A 392 -17.35 -30.16 -8.08
N GLN A 393 -17.47 -31.44 -8.46
CA GLN A 393 -16.94 -31.91 -9.74
C GLN A 393 -17.55 -31.13 -10.91
N GLY A 394 -16.70 -30.59 -11.78
CA GLY A 394 -17.11 -29.81 -12.93
C GLY A 394 -17.52 -28.36 -12.62
N TRP A 395 -17.35 -27.87 -11.38
CA TRP A 395 -17.56 -26.47 -11.05
C TRP A 395 -16.50 -25.60 -11.69
N ASN A 396 -16.81 -24.32 -11.86
CA ASN A 396 -15.86 -23.36 -12.40
C ASN A 396 -14.78 -23.03 -11.37
N LEU A 397 -13.59 -22.67 -11.84
CA LEU A 397 -12.51 -22.14 -11.00
C LEU A 397 -12.49 -20.62 -11.10
N ILE A 398 -12.52 -19.95 -9.96
CA ILE A 398 -12.36 -18.49 -9.85
C ILE A 398 -11.13 -18.21 -9.03
N LEU A 399 -10.25 -17.35 -9.54
CA LEU A 399 -9.14 -16.79 -8.78
C LEU A 399 -9.45 -15.35 -8.44
N THR A 400 -9.18 -14.92 -7.22
CA THR A 400 -9.34 -13.53 -6.82
C THR A 400 -8.28 -13.12 -5.81
N GLY A 401 -8.06 -11.85 -5.70
CA GLY A 401 -7.16 -11.24 -4.74
C GLY A 401 -7.13 -9.74 -4.90
N HIS A 402 -6.58 -9.06 -3.88
CA HIS A 402 -6.37 -7.63 -3.88
C HIS A 402 -4.86 -7.34 -3.92
N SER A 403 -4.45 -6.26 -4.61
CA SER A 403 -3.06 -5.81 -4.65
C SER A 403 -2.09 -6.91 -5.10
N LEU A 404 -1.04 -7.24 -4.33
CA LEU A 404 -0.14 -8.37 -4.60
C LEU A 404 -0.90 -9.66 -4.90
N GLY A 405 -1.95 -9.98 -4.12
CA GLY A 405 -2.79 -11.17 -4.34
C GLY A 405 -3.51 -11.17 -5.68
N ALA A 406 -3.90 -10.01 -6.20
CA ALA A 406 -4.45 -9.86 -7.54
C ALA A 406 -3.41 -10.19 -8.62
N GLY A 407 -2.19 -9.65 -8.47
CA GLY A 407 -1.07 -9.97 -9.36
C GLY A 407 -0.74 -11.47 -9.37
N VAL A 408 -0.73 -12.09 -8.19
CA VAL A 408 -0.51 -13.55 -8.05
C VAL A 408 -1.65 -14.33 -8.69
N SER A 409 -2.91 -13.94 -8.48
CA SER A 409 -4.08 -14.59 -9.08
C SER A 409 -4.02 -14.56 -10.61
N ALA A 410 -3.68 -13.41 -11.19
CA ALA A 410 -3.54 -13.27 -12.64
C ALA A 410 -2.39 -14.13 -13.19
N THR A 411 -1.23 -14.12 -12.53
CA THR A 411 -0.09 -14.91 -12.97
C THR A 411 -0.33 -16.42 -12.80
N LEU A 412 -0.95 -16.83 -11.69
CA LEU A 412 -1.36 -18.22 -11.44
C LEU A 412 -2.31 -18.74 -12.52
N SER A 413 -3.19 -17.86 -13.04
CA SER A 413 -4.13 -18.22 -14.09
C SER A 413 -3.47 -18.68 -15.38
N LEU A 414 -2.28 -18.15 -15.70
CA LEU A 414 -1.51 -18.57 -16.87
C LEU A 414 -1.13 -20.05 -16.80
N TYR A 415 -0.79 -20.54 -15.62
CA TYR A 415 -0.45 -21.96 -15.40
C TYR A 415 -1.67 -22.87 -15.34
N LEU A 416 -2.77 -22.38 -14.75
CA LEU A 416 -3.97 -23.21 -14.50
C LEU A 416 -4.95 -23.24 -15.68
N ARG A 417 -4.90 -22.26 -16.60
CA ARG A 417 -5.87 -22.10 -17.70
C ARG A 417 -6.00 -23.34 -18.56
N ARG A 418 -4.93 -24.07 -18.79
CA ARG A 418 -4.94 -25.28 -19.61
C ARG A 418 -5.76 -26.41 -18.96
N SER A 419 -5.60 -26.60 -17.65
CA SER A 419 -6.33 -27.63 -16.89
C SER A 419 -7.76 -27.22 -16.55
N PHE A 420 -8.02 -25.91 -16.43
CA PHE A 420 -9.32 -25.33 -16.10
C PHE A 420 -9.75 -24.30 -17.15
N PRO A 421 -10.26 -24.74 -18.32
CA PRO A 421 -10.59 -23.85 -19.47
C PRO A 421 -11.63 -22.76 -19.15
N ASN A 422 -12.51 -22.97 -18.18
CA ASN A 422 -13.55 -22.03 -17.77
C ASN A 422 -13.10 -21.12 -16.60
N LEU A 423 -11.80 -21.13 -16.27
CA LEU A 423 -11.23 -20.29 -15.21
C LEU A 423 -11.48 -18.81 -15.51
N LYS A 424 -11.92 -18.06 -14.50
CA LYS A 424 -12.00 -16.58 -14.49
C LYS A 424 -11.17 -16.00 -13.37
N VAL A 425 -10.70 -14.77 -13.54
CA VAL A 425 -9.93 -14.05 -12.53
C VAL A 425 -10.55 -12.69 -12.28
N TRP A 426 -10.73 -12.36 -10.99
CA TRP A 426 -11.08 -11.03 -10.53
C TRP A 426 -9.91 -10.43 -9.78
N CYS A 427 -9.22 -9.49 -10.41
CA CYS A 427 -8.12 -8.74 -9.85
C CYS A 427 -8.63 -7.44 -9.26
N ILE A 428 -8.58 -7.31 -7.94
CA ILE A 428 -9.00 -6.10 -7.25
C ILE A 428 -7.75 -5.27 -6.98
N GLU A 429 -7.66 -4.13 -7.65
CA GLU A 429 -6.51 -3.21 -7.56
C GLU A 429 -5.15 -3.89 -7.77
N PRO A 430 -4.94 -4.60 -8.90
CA PRO A 430 -3.65 -5.25 -9.16
C PRO A 430 -2.53 -4.22 -9.27
N PRO A 431 -1.27 -4.56 -8.91
CA PRO A 431 -0.13 -3.70 -9.17
C PRO A 431 -0.01 -3.36 -10.65
N GLY A 432 0.46 -2.15 -10.98
CA GLY A 432 0.59 -1.71 -12.36
C GLY A 432 1.62 -2.49 -13.17
N GLY A 433 2.69 -2.96 -12.52
CA GLY A 433 3.81 -3.64 -13.16
C GLY A 433 3.83 -5.15 -12.95
N VAL A 434 2.81 -5.89 -13.40
CA VAL A 434 2.70 -7.35 -13.17
C VAL A 434 3.18 -8.17 -14.36
N LEU A 435 2.64 -7.93 -15.56
CA LEU A 435 2.83 -8.76 -16.76
C LEU A 435 3.40 -7.93 -17.92
N SER A 436 4.23 -8.55 -18.77
CA SER A 436 4.60 -7.93 -20.04
C SER A 436 3.34 -7.63 -20.89
N PRO A 437 3.40 -6.64 -21.81
CA PRO A 437 2.24 -6.26 -22.61
C PRO A 437 1.56 -7.44 -23.31
N LYS A 438 2.37 -8.39 -23.80
CA LYS A 438 1.85 -9.59 -24.46
C LYS A 438 1.06 -10.49 -23.52
N LEU A 439 1.56 -10.73 -22.31
CA LEU A 439 0.84 -11.54 -21.31
C LEU A 439 -0.39 -10.80 -20.79
N ALA A 440 -0.32 -9.51 -20.58
CA ALA A 440 -1.47 -8.69 -20.16
C ALA A 440 -2.59 -8.76 -21.21
N GLU A 441 -2.25 -8.69 -22.51
CA GLU A 441 -3.22 -8.81 -23.60
C GLU A 441 -3.89 -10.19 -23.64
N ILE A 442 -3.11 -11.25 -23.51
CA ILE A 442 -3.65 -12.63 -23.53
C ILE A 442 -4.62 -12.85 -22.37
N THR A 443 -4.30 -12.31 -21.18
CA THR A 443 -5.14 -12.47 -19.99
C THR A 443 -6.49 -11.75 -20.08
N LYS A 444 -6.70 -10.80 -21.01
CA LYS A 444 -8.01 -10.14 -21.24
C LYS A 444 -9.15 -11.12 -21.49
N ALA A 445 -8.85 -12.30 -22.02
CA ALA A 445 -9.87 -13.29 -22.34
C ALA A 445 -10.57 -13.89 -21.10
N TRP A 446 -9.98 -13.79 -19.90
CA TRP A 446 -10.53 -14.41 -18.68
C TRP A 446 -10.27 -13.62 -17.40
N THR A 447 -9.60 -12.47 -17.46
CA THR A 447 -9.22 -11.66 -16.30
C THR A 447 -9.87 -10.29 -16.37
N TYR A 448 -10.49 -9.88 -15.27
CA TYR A 448 -11.08 -8.56 -15.05
C TYR A 448 -10.34 -7.86 -13.91
N SER A 449 -9.83 -6.68 -14.16
CA SER A 449 -9.08 -5.88 -13.19
C SER A 449 -9.84 -4.60 -12.88
N THR A 450 -10.18 -4.39 -11.60
CA THR A 450 -10.81 -3.14 -11.16
C THR A 450 -9.76 -2.22 -10.55
N VAL A 451 -9.78 -0.94 -10.93
CA VAL A 451 -8.86 0.08 -10.40
C VAL A 451 -9.67 1.28 -9.91
N HIS A 452 -9.48 1.62 -8.65
CA HIS A 452 -10.18 2.72 -8.02
C HIS A 452 -9.45 4.04 -8.27
N HIS A 453 -10.12 4.94 -8.95
CA HIS A 453 -9.78 6.36 -9.15
C HIS A 453 -8.28 6.64 -9.39
N CYS A 454 -7.56 7.18 -8.39
CA CYS A 454 -6.15 7.57 -8.51
C CYS A 454 -5.21 6.65 -7.74
N ASP A 455 -5.63 5.41 -7.56
CA ASP A 455 -4.77 4.40 -6.93
C ASP A 455 -3.36 4.44 -7.50
N LEU A 456 -2.39 4.70 -6.60
CA LEU A 456 -0.98 4.80 -6.92
C LEU A 456 -0.37 3.46 -7.31
N PHE A 457 -0.75 2.40 -6.59
CA PHE A 457 -0.14 1.08 -6.72
C PHE A 457 -0.51 0.40 -8.03
N CYS A 458 -1.72 0.64 -8.52
CA CYS A 458 -2.16 0.17 -9.83
C CYS A 458 -1.41 0.82 -11.00
N ARG A 459 -0.65 1.88 -10.75
CA ARG A 459 0.20 2.58 -11.72
C ARG A 459 1.69 2.37 -11.46
N LEU A 460 2.03 1.59 -10.42
CA LEU A 460 3.39 1.37 -10.00
C LEU A 460 4.11 0.41 -10.94
N SER A 461 5.20 0.88 -11.54
CA SER A 461 6.14 0.10 -12.35
C SER A 461 7.51 0.78 -12.34
N GLY A 462 8.56 0.10 -12.81
CA GLY A 462 9.90 0.68 -12.92
C GLY A 462 9.89 2.00 -13.72
N PRO A 463 9.37 2.00 -14.96
CA PRO A 463 9.26 3.24 -15.75
C PRO A 463 8.43 4.33 -15.10
N ALA A 464 7.32 3.97 -14.41
CA ALA A 464 6.47 4.94 -13.72
C ALA A 464 7.17 5.60 -12.52
N LEU A 465 8.00 4.86 -11.78
CA LEU A 465 8.83 5.39 -10.70
C LEU A 465 9.89 6.37 -11.21
N LEU A 466 10.57 6.04 -12.31
CA LEU A 466 11.56 6.92 -12.93
C LEU A 466 10.90 8.20 -13.45
N LYS A 467 9.71 8.08 -14.06
CA LYS A 467 8.91 9.24 -14.50
C LYS A 467 8.50 10.09 -13.30
N LEU A 468 7.95 9.49 -12.24
CA LEU A 468 7.57 10.21 -11.01
C LEU A 468 8.74 10.99 -10.42
N ARG A 469 9.92 10.37 -10.36
CA ARG A 469 11.16 11.05 -9.94
C ARG A 469 11.45 12.28 -10.81
N SER A 470 11.43 12.12 -12.15
CA SER A 470 11.69 13.23 -13.08
C SER A 470 10.68 14.37 -12.89
N ASP A 471 9.38 14.04 -12.87
CA ASP A 471 8.30 15.01 -12.69
C ASP A 471 8.42 15.74 -11.34
N MET A 472 8.80 15.01 -10.29
CA MET A 472 9.03 15.57 -8.95
C MET A 472 10.23 16.53 -8.94
N MET A 473 11.36 16.14 -9.55
CA MET A 473 12.56 16.97 -9.64
C MET A 473 12.32 18.22 -10.46
N ASP A 474 11.60 18.11 -11.58
CA ASP A 474 11.18 19.26 -12.38
C ASP A 474 10.29 20.23 -11.59
N SER A 475 9.37 19.69 -10.79
CA SER A 475 8.50 20.51 -9.94
C SER A 475 9.26 21.23 -8.82
N LEU A 476 10.20 20.54 -8.17
CA LEU A 476 11.07 21.12 -7.13
C LEU A 476 11.98 22.23 -7.68
N THR A 477 12.54 22.02 -8.88
CA THR A 477 13.39 22.99 -9.58
C THR A 477 12.61 24.27 -9.94
N ASN A 478 11.39 24.11 -10.44
CA ASN A 478 10.55 25.23 -10.85
C ASN A 478 9.70 25.81 -9.70
N SER A 479 9.89 25.36 -8.46
CA SER A 479 9.14 25.89 -7.31
C SER A 479 9.47 27.34 -7.03
N ARG A 480 8.44 28.19 -6.93
CA ARG A 480 8.58 29.61 -6.50
C ARG A 480 8.85 29.77 -5.01
N LEU A 481 8.47 28.76 -4.23
CA LEU A 481 8.51 28.81 -2.76
C LEU A 481 9.72 28.06 -2.22
N ASN A 482 10.19 28.46 -1.07
CA ASN A 482 11.07 27.62 -0.27
C ASN A 482 10.28 26.46 0.35
N LYS A 483 10.97 25.38 0.75
CA LYS A 483 10.38 24.14 1.25
C LYS A 483 9.42 24.35 2.42
N PHE A 484 9.82 25.16 3.40
CA PHE A 484 8.99 25.44 4.58
C PHE A 484 7.69 26.15 4.21
N SER A 485 7.78 27.22 3.42
CA SER A 485 6.59 27.97 2.96
C SER A 485 5.65 27.11 2.13
N LEU A 486 6.20 26.22 1.30
CA LEU A 486 5.41 25.27 0.51
C LEU A 486 4.66 24.30 1.42
N LEU A 487 5.36 23.60 2.30
CA LEU A 487 4.76 22.62 3.22
C LEU A 487 3.69 23.27 4.13
N MET A 488 3.97 24.46 4.65
CA MET A 488 3.01 25.21 5.46
C MET A 488 1.76 25.59 4.65
N ARG A 489 1.92 26.13 3.43
CA ARG A 489 0.77 26.47 2.57
C ARG A 489 -0.04 25.25 2.18
N MET A 490 0.63 24.12 1.91
CA MET A 490 -0.06 22.86 1.61
C MET A 490 -0.87 22.37 2.82
N THR A 491 -0.33 22.46 4.02
CA THR A 491 -1.02 22.02 5.25
C THR A 491 -2.27 22.88 5.54
N PHE A 492 -2.18 24.19 5.38
CA PHE A 492 -3.27 25.10 5.76
C PHE A 492 -4.19 25.50 4.61
N ASN A 493 -3.69 25.54 3.37
CA ASN A 493 -4.43 26.05 2.20
C ASN A 493 -4.35 25.13 0.98
N GLY A 494 -4.00 23.86 1.14
CA GLY A 494 -3.67 22.94 0.04
C GLY A 494 -4.76 22.82 -1.02
N THR A 495 -6.02 22.88 -0.63
CA THR A 495 -7.16 22.79 -1.56
C THR A 495 -7.36 24.04 -2.44
N GLN A 496 -6.84 25.19 -2.03
CA GLN A 496 -6.99 26.47 -2.72
C GLN A 496 -5.78 26.84 -3.59
N LEU A 497 -4.63 26.15 -3.42
CA LEU A 497 -3.43 26.46 -4.18
C LEU A 497 -3.59 26.10 -5.65
N ARG A 498 -3.22 27.03 -6.53
CA ARG A 498 -3.13 26.82 -7.99
C ARG A 498 -1.68 26.54 -8.38
N THR A 499 -1.49 25.88 -9.51
CA THR A 499 -0.15 25.60 -10.06
C THR A 499 0.66 26.90 -10.21
N SER A 500 0.06 27.98 -10.71
CA SER A 500 0.70 29.29 -10.84
C SER A 500 1.20 29.92 -9.54
N ASP A 501 0.64 29.54 -8.39
CA ASP A 501 1.04 30.07 -7.08
C ASP A 501 2.31 29.45 -6.56
N VAL A 502 2.64 28.25 -7.04
CA VAL A 502 3.74 27.41 -6.52
C VAL A 502 4.82 27.10 -7.55
N ILE A 503 4.49 27.07 -8.86
CA ILE A 503 5.40 26.76 -9.97
C ILE A 503 5.65 28.01 -10.82
N ASP A 504 6.89 28.18 -11.24
CA ASP A 504 7.33 29.19 -12.18
C ASP A 504 7.54 28.57 -13.58
N ALA A 505 6.54 28.70 -14.44
CA ALA A 505 6.61 28.14 -15.79
C ALA A 505 7.63 28.86 -16.70
N GLN A 506 8.14 30.03 -16.28
CA GLN A 506 9.06 30.87 -17.06
C GLN A 506 10.39 31.11 -16.33
N ALA A 507 10.77 30.20 -15.40
CA ALA A 507 12.05 30.32 -14.71
C ALA A 507 13.20 30.38 -15.74
N ALA A 508 13.96 31.48 -15.69
CA ALA A 508 15.15 31.62 -16.52
C ALA A 508 16.15 30.49 -16.20
N PRO A 509 16.95 30.04 -17.17
CA PRO A 509 17.99 29.05 -16.93
C PRO A 509 18.97 29.60 -15.88
N ASP A 510 18.98 28.99 -14.73
CA ASP A 510 19.89 29.24 -13.62
C ASP A 510 20.59 27.94 -13.22
N GLU A 511 21.37 27.96 -12.12
CA GLU A 511 22.03 26.78 -11.56
C GLU A 511 21.08 25.58 -11.39
N SER A 512 19.78 25.84 -11.16
CA SER A 512 18.74 24.81 -11.04
C SER A 512 18.39 24.16 -12.38
N THR A 513 18.58 24.86 -13.50
CA THR A 513 18.33 24.32 -14.84
C THR A 513 19.44 23.33 -15.27
N LEU A 514 20.69 23.61 -14.92
CA LEU A 514 21.81 22.70 -15.12
C LEU A 514 21.60 21.40 -14.33
N LEU A 515 21.20 21.51 -13.06
CA LEU A 515 20.84 20.36 -12.23
C LEU A 515 19.70 19.52 -12.86
N ARG A 516 18.72 20.17 -13.47
CA ARG A 516 17.61 19.52 -14.15
C ARG A 516 18.06 18.75 -15.41
N GLU A 517 18.93 19.34 -16.21
CA GLU A 517 19.49 18.70 -17.40
C GLU A 517 20.35 17.50 -17.00
N ASP A 518 21.17 17.62 -15.96
CA ASP A 518 21.96 16.53 -15.38
C ASP A 518 21.06 15.41 -14.85
N PHE A 519 19.93 15.73 -14.18
CA PHE A 519 18.98 14.72 -13.69
C PHE A 519 18.23 14.01 -14.81
N ARG A 520 17.89 14.71 -15.91
CA ARG A 520 17.28 14.08 -17.10
C ARG A 520 18.29 13.18 -17.81
N ALA A 521 19.50 13.65 -18.02
CA ALA A 521 20.55 12.85 -18.61
C ALA A 521 20.84 11.60 -17.78
N LEU A 522 20.91 11.71 -16.45
CA LEU A 522 21.05 10.57 -15.53
C LEU A 522 19.85 9.62 -15.57
N ALA A 523 18.63 10.13 -15.73
CA ALA A 523 17.45 9.30 -15.88
C ALA A 523 17.47 8.51 -17.18
N ASP A 524 17.84 9.17 -18.28
CA ASP A 524 17.99 8.54 -19.60
C ASP A 524 19.16 7.54 -19.61
N GLU A 525 20.26 7.85 -18.95
CA GLU A 525 21.40 6.95 -18.77
C GLU A 525 21.00 5.72 -17.93
N GLN A 526 20.21 5.87 -16.87
CA GLN A 526 19.71 4.77 -16.06
C GLN A 526 18.75 3.87 -16.82
N ILE A 527 17.84 4.44 -17.61
CA ILE A 527 16.95 3.69 -18.50
C ILE A 527 17.78 2.85 -19.47
N ASN A 528 18.85 3.42 -20.01
CA ASN A 528 19.75 2.73 -20.93
C ASN A 528 20.68 1.73 -20.23
N ALA A 529 21.13 2.03 -19.01
CA ALA A 529 22.04 1.17 -18.23
C ALA A 529 21.34 0.02 -17.50
N THR A 530 20.03 0.15 -17.25
CA THR A 530 19.23 -0.88 -16.60
C THR A 530 18.01 -1.23 -17.47
N PRO A 531 18.19 -1.91 -18.59
CA PRO A 531 17.10 -2.23 -19.52
C PRO A 531 15.93 -2.97 -18.84
N MET A 532 16.23 -3.75 -17.81
CA MET A 532 15.23 -4.46 -17.01
C MET A 532 14.31 -3.52 -16.21
N MET A 533 14.80 -2.34 -15.79
CA MET A 533 13.98 -1.33 -15.13
C MET A 533 13.05 -0.61 -16.12
N ALA A 534 13.49 -0.52 -17.38
CA ALA A 534 12.74 0.12 -18.46
C ALA A 534 11.75 -0.83 -19.15
N ALA A 535 11.80 -2.15 -18.89
CA ALA A 535 10.89 -3.10 -19.49
C ALA A 535 9.44 -2.78 -19.07
N PRO A 536 8.53 -2.54 -20.04
CA PRO A 536 7.16 -2.22 -19.72
C PRO A 536 6.47 -3.45 -19.13
N LEU A 537 5.96 -3.30 -17.90
CA LEU A 537 5.01 -4.22 -17.30
C LEU A 537 3.67 -3.51 -17.14
N HIS A 538 2.59 -4.25 -17.33
CA HIS A 538 1.21 -3.76 -17.34
C HIS A 538 0.36 -4.49 -16.29
N PRO A 539 -0.74 -3.88 -15.81
CA PRO A 539 -1.76 -4.60 -15.06
C PRO A 539 -2.41 -5.67 -15.94
N PRO A 540 -2.86 -6.80 -15.37
CA PRO A 540 -3.42 -7.91 -16.13
C PRO A 540 -4.86 -7.66 -16.58
N GLY A 541 -5.26 -8.29 -17.69
CA GLY A 541 -6.66 -8.45 -18.09
C GLY A 541 -7.35 -7.20 -18.64
N GLN A 542 -8.69 -7.24 -18.63
CA GLN A 542 -9.53 -6.08 -18.95
C GLN A 542 -9.53 -5.10 -17.80
N LEU A 543 -9.11 -3.87 -18.05
CA LEU A 543 -8.93 -2.85 -17.00
C LEU A 543 -10.17 -1.97 -16.88
N ILE A 544 -10.88 -2.11 -15.76
CA ILE A 544 -12.07 -1.35 -15.39
C ILE A 544 -11.68 -0.26 -14.39
N HIS A 545 -11.56 0.96 -14.87
CA HIS A 545 -11.19 2.12 -14.07
C HIS A 545 -12.43 2.79 -13.48
N LEU A 546 -12.57 2.80 -12.17
CA LEU A 546 -13.65 3.45 -11.44
C LEU A 546 -13.32 4.93 -11.26
N HIS A 547 -13.64 5.73 -12.28
CA HIS A 547 -13.35 7.16 -12.28
C HIS A 547 -14.33 7.93 -11.39
N LYS A 548 -13.80 8.70 -10.43
CA LYS A 548 -14.60 9.52 -9.51
C LYS A 548 -14.96 10.84 -10.17
N LEU A 549 -16.25 11.13 -10.25
CA LEU A 549 -16.79 12.38 -10.79
C LEU A 549 -16.81 13.51 -9.73
N LYS A 550 -16.94 14.75 -10.16
CA LYS A 550 -17.02 15.95 -9.28
C LYS A 550 -18.18 15.92 -8.28
N ASN A 551 -19.25 15.24 -8.61
CA ASN A 551 -20.41 15.05 -7.72
C ASN A 551 -20.20 13.93 -6.67
N GLY A 552 -19.06 13.24 -6.72
CA GLY A 552 -18.71 12.16 -5.81
C GLY A 552 -19.17 10.77 -6.27
N SER A 553 -19.98 10.64 -7.32
CA SER A 553 -20.32 9.36 -7.92
C SER A 553 -19.16 8.77 -8.73
N TYR A 554 -19.27 7.50 -9.10
CA TYR A 554 -18.25 6.81 -9.89
C TYR A 554 -18.78 6.44 -11.27
N GLU A 555 -17.92 6.61 -12.28
CA GLU A 555 -18.15 6.23 -13.65
C GLU A 555 -17.13 5.14 -14.04
N PRO A 556 -17.59 3.89 -14.23
CA PRO A 556 -16.71 2.82 -14.70
C PRO A 556 -16.32 3.03 -16.16
N ARG A 557 -15.04 2.91 -16.45
CA ARG A 557 -14.45 3.13 -17.77
C ARG A 557 -13.55 1.97 -18.16
N LEU A 558 -13.67 1.48 -19.38
CA LEU A 558 -12.75 0.51 -19.96
C LEU A 558 -11.51 1.25 -20.48
N VAL A 559 -10.33 0.86 -19.99
CA VAL A 559 -9.07 1.52 -20.31
C VAL A 559 -8.07 0.49 -20.85
N GLU A 560 -7.38 0.84 -21.91
CA GLU A 560 -6.23 0.05 -22.37
C GLU A 560 -5.07 0.16 -21.39
N ALA A 561 -4.46 -0.97 -21.04
CA ALA A 561 -3.38 -1.01 -20.04
C ALA A 561 -2.20 -0.11 -20.43
N GLU A 562 -1.86 -0.02 -21.71
CA GLU A 562 -0.83 0.87 -22.22
C GLU A 562 -1.15 2.36 -21.99
N GLU A 563 -2.39 2.78 -22.30
CA GLU A 563 -2.87 4.14 -22.07
C GLU A 563 -2.85 4.48 -20.58
N PHE A 564 -3.32 3.53 -19.75
CA PHE A 564 -3.33 3.67 -18.30
C PHE A 564 -1.93 3.87 -17.72
N MET A 565 -0.96 3.05 -18.15
CA MET A 565 0.42 3.12 -17.68
C MET A 565 1.19 4.33 -18.24
N LYS A 566 0.92 4.77 -19.47
CA LYS A 566 1.52 5.98 -20.07
C LYS A 566 1.19 7.24 -19.30
N ARG A 567 -0.01 7.35 -18.72
CA ARG A 567 -0.37 8.49 -17.88
C ARG A 567 0.54 8.59 -16.65
N GLY A 568 1.06 7.47 -16.15
CA GLY A 568 1.95 7.41 -14.98
C GLY A 568 1.20 7.57 -13.66
N MET A 569 1.98 7.78 -12.60
CA MET A 569 1.47 7.87 -11.23
C MET A 569 0.78 9.22 -11.00
N MET A 570 -0.51 9.20 -10.68
CA MET A 570 -1.32 10.39 -10.46
C MET A 570 -1.36 10.71 -8.96
N ILE A 571 -0.64 11.75 -8.57
CA ILE A 571 -0.55 12.18 -7.18
C ILE A 571 -1.67 13.18 -6.88
N GLN A 572 -2.54 12.82 -5.91
CA GLN A 572 -3.58 13.72 -5.37
C GLN A 572 -3.90 13.36 -3.92
N SER A 573 -4.78 14.11 -3.26
CA SER A 573 -5.27 13.74 -1.93
C SER A 573 -6.05 12.42 -2.02
N GLY A 574 -5.62 11.39 -1.31
CA GLY A 574 -6.28 10.09 -1.33
C GLY A 574 -5.59 9.02 -2.19
N PHE A 575 -4.64 9.36 -3.07
CA PHE A 575 -3.97 8.41 -3.96
C PHE A 575 -3.45 7.13 -3.27
N PHE A 576 -3.04 7.23 -2.02
CA PHE A 576 -2.61 6.10 -1.20
C PHE A 576 -3.79 5.35 -0.58
N THR A 577 -4.79 6.09 -0.09
CA THR A 577 -5.97 5.50 0.55
C THR A 577 -6.98 4.97 -0.46
N ASP A 578 -6.87 5.35 -1.73
CA ASP A 578 -7.69 4.80 -2.82
C ASP A 578 -7.37 3.33 -3.06
N HIS A 579 -6.18 2.86 -2.64
CA HIS A 579 -5.79 1.45 -2.70
C HIS A 579 -6.38 0.58 -1.57
N PHE A 580 -7.12 1.14 -0.62
CA PHE A 580 -7.62 0.31 0.48
C PHE A 580 -8.78 -0.57 0.02
N PRO A 581 -8.70 -1.89 0.25
CA PRO A 581 -9.63 -2.87 -0.31
C PRO A 581 -11.09 -2.67 0.13
N ASP A 582 -11.34 -2.08 1.31
CA ASP A 582 -12.66 -1.74 1.80
C ASP A 582 -13.33 -0.64 0.96
N LYS A 583 -12.54 0.31 0.44
CA LYS A 583 -13.07 1.38 -0.42
C LYS A 583 -13.52 0.87 -1.78
N VAL A 584 -12.68 0.11 -2.47
CA VAL A 584 -13.06 -0.41 -3.80
C VAL A 584 -14.24 -1.37 -3.70
N ALA A 585 -14.29 -2.23 -2.67
CA ALA A 585 -15.43 -3.10 -2.44
C ALA A 585 -16.72 -2.31 -2.17
N GLY A 586 -16.62 -1.17 -1.45
CA GLY A 586 -17.74 -0.24 -1.25
C GLY A 586 -18.25 0.33 -2.56
N VAL A 587 -17.38 0.89 -3.39
CA VAL A 587 -17.75 1.46 -4.70
C VAL A 587 -18.38 0.41 -5.62
N LEU A 588 -17.82 -0.80 -5.68
CA LEU A 588 -18.38 -1.87 -6.49
C LEU A 588 -19.75 -2.32 -6.00
N SER A 589 -19.98 -2.35 -4.68
CA SER A 589 -21.29 -2.66 -4.11
C SER A 589 -22.33 -1.58 -4.42
N ASP A 590 -21.96 -0.30 -4.36
CA ASP A 590 -22.84 0.81 -4.73
C ASP A 590 -23.21 0.76 -6.22
N LEU A 591 -22.27 0.42 -7.10
CA LEU A 591 -22.51 0.23 -8.54
C LEU A 591 -23.43 -0.95 -8.81
N ALA A 592 -23.26 -2.07 -8.12
CA ALA A 592 -24.13 -3.24 -8.23
C ALA A 592 -25.57 -2.89 -7.83
N MET A 593 -25.76 -2.18 -6.70
CA MET A 593 -27.08 -1.75 -6.24
C MET A 593 -27.75 -0.75 -7.20
N SER A 594 -27.01 0.23 -7.73
CA SER A 594 -27.54 1.22 -8.67
C SER A 594 -27.89 0.62 -10.04
N GLY A 595 -27.17 -0.41 -10.47
CA GLY A 595 -27.48 -1.19 -11.68
C GLY A 595 -28.77 -2.00 -11.56
N THR A 596 -29.07 -2.53 -10.37
CA THR A 596 -30.33 -3.25 -10.08
C THR A 596 -31.52 -2.28 -9.96
N ASP A 597 -31.36 -1.10 -9.41
CA ASP A 597 -32.44 -0.10 -9.33
C ASP A 597 -32.86 0.42 -10.71
N ALA A 598 -31.94 0.60 -11.63
CA ALA A 598 -32.27 0.92 -13.02
C ALA A 598 -33.03 -0.20 -13.72
N ALA A 599 -32.76 -1.47 -13.40
CA ALA A 599 -33.50 -2.63 -13.87
C ALA A 599 -34.83 -2.83 -13.12
N LEU A 600 -34.90 -2.51 -11.82
CA LEU A 600 -36.09 -2.62 -10.99
C LEU A 600 -37.11 -1.51 -11.28
N THR A 601 -36.72 -0.35 -11.79
CA THR A 601 -37.66 0.67 -12.29
C THR A 601 -38.47 0.15 -13.50
N ILE A 602 -37.99 -0.90 -14.16
CA ILE A 602 -38.72 -1.63 -15.24
C ILE A 602 -39.48 -2.84 -14.68
N ALA A 603 -39.12 -3.38 -13.52
CA ALA A 603 -39.64 -4.62 -12.95
C ALA A 603 -40.41 -4.48 -11.62
N SER A 604 -40.64 -3.26 -11.09
CA SER A 604 -41.32 -3.07 -9.80
C SER A 604 -42.81 -3.32 -9.86
N LEU A 605 -43.17 -4.60 -9.93
CA LEU A 605 -44.41 -5.17 -9.41
C LEU A 605 -44.14 -6.57 -8.91
N GLY A 606 -43.85 -6.70 -7.63
CA GLY A 606 -44.03 -7.97 -6.91
C GLY A 606 -42.81 -8.56 -6.18
N THR A 607 -42.99 -8.56 -4.89
CA THR A 607 -42.48 -9.48 -3.85
C THR A 607 -41.16 -9.18 -3.16
N SER A 608 -41.32 -8.95 -1.84
CA SER A 608 -40.30 -8.89 -0.80
C SER A 608 -39.68 -10.25 -0.49
N SER A 609 -38.39 -10.28 -0.23
CA SER A 609 -37.77 -11.33 0.61
C SER A 609 -36.66 -10.73 1.45
N ASP A 610 -36.90 -10.67 2.75
CA ASP A 610 -35.92 -10.38 3.79
C ASP A 610 -34.98 -11.59 3.95
N ASP A 611 -33.69 -11.45 3.66
CA ASP A 611 -32.65 -12.42 3.98
C ASP A 611 -31.71 -11.82 5.08
N PRO A 612 -31.62 -12.42 6.27
CA PRO A 612 -30.88 -11.87 7.40
C PRO A 612 -29.35 -12.05 7.33
N SER A 613 -28.81 -12.74 6.34
CA SER A 613 -27.39 -13.11 6.29
C SER A 613 -26.43 -12.03 5.76
N CYS A 614 -26.95 -10.91 5.25
CA CYS A 614 -26.19 -9.88 4.55
C CYS A 614 -25.66 -8.73 5.44
N THR A 615 -25.80 -8.80 6.78
CA THR A 615 -25.78 -7.61 7.63
C THR A 615 -24.42 -7.08 8.09
N LEU A 616 -23.33 -7.86 8.07
CA LEU A 616 -22.05 -7.44 8.65
C LEU A 616 -21.14 -6.77 7.59
N VAL A 617 -21.05 -7.34 6.41
CA VAL A 617 -20.23 -6.78 5.31
C VAL A 617 -20.91 -5.54 4.73
N ASP A 618 -22.24 -5.54 4.63
CA ASP A 618 -23.00 -4.36 4.20
C ASP A 618 -22.87 -3.22 5.22
N LYS A 619 -22.73 -3.53 6.51
CA LYS A 619 -22.38 -2.53 7.54
C LYS A 619 -20.93 -2.03 7.41
N LEU A 620 -19.98 -2.90 7.07
CA LEU A 620 -18.58 -2.52 6.82
C LEU A 620 -18.45 -1.63 5.59
N VAL A 621 -19.08 -2.02 4.52
CA VAL A 621 -19.12 -1.28 3.24
C VAL A 621 -19.86 0.05 3.42
N ASN A 622 -21.03 0.06 4.05
CA ASN A 622 -21.81 1.29 4.31
C ASN A 622 -21.19 2.24 5.36
N GLN A 623 -20.34 1.75 6.29
CA GLN A 623 -19.60 2.62 7.19
C GLN A 623 -18.39 3.25 6.52
N SER A 624 -17.77 2.57 5.58
CA SER A 624 -16.68 3.09 4.75
C SER A 624 -17.17 4.21 3.82
N SER A 625 -18.30 4.03 3.16
CA SER A 625 -18.91 5.06 2.32
C SER A 625 -19.38 6.30 3.11
N LYS A 626 -19.81 6.14 4.37
CA LYS A 626 -20.19 7.26 5.25
C LYS A 626 -19.02 7.94 5.96
N LYS A 627 -17.88 7.28 6.14
CA LYS A 627 -16.65 7.86 6.74
C LYS A 627 -15.73 8.57 5.73
N GLY A 628 -16.02 8.55 4.46
CA GLY A 628 -15.32 9.30 3.42
C GLY A 628 -15.47 10.83 3.48
N GLY A 629 -16.24 11.35 4.44
CA GLY A 629 -16.29 12.75 4.82
C GLY A 629 -15.59 12.95 6.17
N PHE A 630 -14.36 13.45 6.18
CA PHE A 630 -13.87 14.20 7.33
C PHE A 630 -14.89 15.32 7.59
N PRO A 631 -15.32 15.59 8.82
CA PRO A 631 -16.24 16.66 9.11
C PRO A 631 -15.57 18.00 8.76
N HIS A 632 -15.93 18.58 7.64
CA HIS A 632 -15.76 19.99 7.37
C HIS A 632 -16.91 20.73 8.09
N GLU A 633 -16.77 20.90 9.41
CA GLU A 633 -17.49 21.92 10.14
C GLU A 633 -16.48 22.70 10.99
N PHE A 634 -15.79 23.63 10.36
CA PHE A 634 -15.50 24.90 11.00
C PHE A 634 -16.46 25.92 10.39
N GLY A 635 -17.45 26.26 11.20
CA GLY A 635 -18.51 27.16 10.86
C GLY A 635 -17.99 28.50 10.38
N THR A 636 -18.54 28.97 9.30
CA THR A 636 -18.57 30.38 8.96
C THR A 636 -19.34 31.12 10.06
N ALA A 637 -18.62 31.82 10.90
CA ALA A 637 -19.21 32.88 11.72
C ALA A 637 -19.36 34.11 10.82
N ASP A 638 -20.49 34.19 10.15
CA ASP A 638 -21.05 35.46 9.71
C ASP A 638 -22.14 35.89 10.70
N ASN A 639 -21.99 37.10 11.20
CA ASN A 639 -22.85 37.97 11.99
C ASN A 639 -22.37 38.25 13.42
N VAL A 640 -21.71 39.31 13.62
CA VAL A 640 -21.97 40.64 14.22
C VAL A 640 -20.70 41.43 14.19
#